data_f7f9621cd86be4eacaa002f9b0d42221
#
_entry.id   f7f9621cd86be4eacaa002f9b0d42221
#
_cell.length_a   1.000
_cell.length_b   1.000
_cell.length_c   1.000
_cell.angle_alpha   90.00
_cell.angle_beta   90.00
_cell.angle_gamma   90.00
#
_symmetry.space_group_name_H-M   'P 1'
#
loop_
_entity.id
_entity.type
_entity.pdbx_description
1 polymer ?
#
loop_
_entity_poly.entity_id
_entity_poly.type
_entity_poly.pdbx_seq_one_letter_code
_entity_poly.pdbx_strand_id
1 'polypeptide(L)'
;MAVTHVDQTFKNETANRLEGIFIFPLPDNAIVTELALWINGKRVVGNVMESDTARAKYQSVVQQSIDPALLEYLGNNLFKLSIFPIEALGNAMCERRIEITYAELLPYNSGNVEYCFLMKTINLTPKPVQRASCAFEWTSQKKTTSFTSPTHDNSSGLSIVKLSDYHYTGIVGNENTDSEKDFKLDCIFQNDAYALNNLTYTPRTDSLKMFFDSTGDNPYYVLWITPPDSAKPIKKNVVFVADISSSMGGTRIDQLKKSLTAMVNMLSPGDMFNIVAFSTTIQTFNATMVQAAMANKTAAIAFINQLTDMGLTDMEDALKTALKAEWDDTSANAIVFLTDGNPTWPLQTSVSRVIDTVKANNGKQISIFTFGIGSEPDSGFLKRLSIENNGFPTLIAADDSISAIMSSFMHKISYPLIKNSSLDYGSLTTSEVLPNPIPNLYAGTQLTVLGRYKNAGEPVITFKGVRGKDSLMLQQTLAFPAGTASHPFVPRMWASAKIDWILNQKSMYGELKELVDQVKRLGKKYSIITPYTSMLVLEPTATMPIEDKTISLKLPQLLNSPNPISSFTTIRYCVPHMNAPQKVTLRIFNTRGCLVRTLVNDITLGGNFMVRWDVKNNFGTLVPAGMYFAILETSGGTRLMLSMKVLR
;
A
#
# COMPACT_ATOMS: atom_id res chain seq x y z
N MET A 1 16.47 -4.03 0.47
CA MET A 1 15.61 -4.18 -0.72
C MET A 1 15.55 -5.64 -1.10
N ALA A 2 14.39 -6.14 -1.52
CA ALA A 2 14.25 -7.49 -2.06
C ALA A 2 13.75 -7.45 -3.51
N VAL A 3 14.14 -8.46 -4.30
CA VAL A 3 13.54 -8.79 -5.59
C VAL A 3 13.03 -10.21 -5.46
N THR A 4 11.72 -10.37 -5.60
CA THR A 4 11.04 -11.66 -5.47
C THR A 4 10.56 -12.11 -6.84
N HIS A 5 10.93 -13.32 -7.21
CA HIS A 5 10.44 -13.99 -8.39
C HIS A 5 9.50 -15.12 -7.98
N VAL A 6 8.26 -15.05 -8.43
CA VAL A 6 7.21 -16.01 -8.12
C VAL A 6 6.90 -16.80 -9.39
N ASP A 7 7.02 -18.11 -9.32
CA ASP A 7 6.71 -19.06 -10.39
C ASP A 7 5.52 -19.92 -9.94
N GLN A 8 4.40 -19.81 -10.63
CA GLN A 8 3.15 -20.46 -10.26
C GLN A 8 2.56 -21.26 -11.41
N THR A 9 2.04 -22.45 -11.11
CA THR A 9 1.32 -23.28 -12.05
C THR A 9 -0.13 -23.43 -11.60
N PHE A 10 -1.05 -23.06 -12.47
CA PHE A 10 -2.49 -23.24 -12.29
C PHE A 10 -2.96 -24.43 -13.10
N LYS A 11 -3.76 -25.32 -12.47
CA LYS A 11 -4.28 -26.52 -13.10
C LYS A 11 -5.80 -26.52 -13.12
N ASN A 12 -6.38 -26.81 -14.27
CA ASN A 12 -7.81 -27.06 -14.44
C ASN A 12 -8.07 -28.57 -14.32
N GLU A 13 -8.79 -28.95 -13.30
CA GLU A 13 -9.20 -30.35 -13.06
C GLU A 13 -10.62 -30.66 -13.54
N THR A 14 -11.26 -29.72 -14.24
CA THR A 14 -12.62 -29.88 -14.76
C THR A 14 -12.62 -30.36 -16.20
N ALA A 15 -13.79 -30.83 -16.67
CA ALA A 15 -13.98 -31.24 -18.06
C ALA A 15 -14.23 -30.05 -19.02
N ASN A 16 -14.23 -28.80 -18.52
CA ASN A 16 -14.53 -27.62 -19.32
C ASN A 16 -13.31 -26.70 -19.38
N ARG A 17 -13.17 -25.99 -20.51
CA ARG A 17 -12.24 -24.87 -20.65
C ARG A 17 -12.64 -23.72 -19.71
N LEU A 18 -11.68 -23.13 -19.00
CA LEU A 18 -11.89 -22.07 -18.01
C LEU A 18 -11.04 -20.83 -18.30
N GLU A 19 -11.51 -19.69 -17.81
CA GLU A 19 -10.68 -18.54 -17.48
C GLU A 19 -10.27 -18.62 -16.01
N GLY A 20 -8.97 -18.58 -15.73
CA GLY A 20 -8.44 -18.49 -14.38
C GLY A 20 -8.40 -17.04 -13.92
N ILE A 21 -8.98 -16.76 -12.75
CA ILE A 21 -8.87 -15.44 -12.10
C ILE A 21 -8.24 -15.66 -10.73
N PHE A 22 -7.09 -15.01 -10.52
CA PHE A 22 -6.37 -15.07 -9.26
C PHE A 22 -6.20 -13.65 -8.69
N ILE A 23 -6.66 -13.44 -7.46
CA ILE A 23 -6.52 -12.19 -6.72
C ILE A 23 -5.54 -12.45 -5.58
N PHE A 24 -4.51 -11.63 -5.49
CA PHE A 24 -3.47 -11.76 -4.48
C PHE A 24 -2.97 -10.40 -4.00
N PRO A 25 -2.61 -10.29 -2.72
CA PRO A 25 -1.93 -9.11 -2.21
C PRO A 25 -0.45 -9.15 -2.58
N LEU A 26 0.18 -7.98 -2.60
CA LEU A 26 1.63 -7.83 -2.55
C LEU A 26 2.01 -7.01 -1.30
N PRO A 27 3.26 -7.10 -0.81
CA PRO A 27 3.74 -6.24 0.25
C PRO A 27 3.55 -4.76 -0.05
N ASP A 28 3.40 -3.95 1.00
CA ASP A 28 3.40 -2.50 0.86
C ASP A 28 4.67 -2.05 0.14
N ASN A 29 4.53 -1.09 -0.78
CA ASN A 29 5.61 -0.59 -1.63
C ASN A 29 6.22 -1.60 -2.62
N ALA A 30 5.61 -2.77 -2.83
CA ALA A 30 6.04 -3.70 -3.86
C ALA A 30 5.68 -3.18 -5.26
N ILE A 31 6.64 -3.27 -6.17
CA ILE A 31 6.51 -2.84 -7.56
C ILE A 31 6.60 -4.07 -8.44
N VAL A 32 5.51 -4.43 -9.12
CA VAL A 32 5.58 -5.49 -10.13
C VAL A 32 6.44 -5.00 -11.29
N THR A 33 7.52 -5.73 -11.53
CA THR A 33 8.50 -5.39 -12.57
C THR A 33 8.37 -6.23 -13.83
N GLU A 34 7.75 -7.42 -13.70
CA GLU A 34 7.57 -8.34 -14.82
C GLU A 34 6.41 -9.30 -14.58
N LEU A 35 5.68 -9.61 -15.64
CA LEU A 35 4.74 -10.73 -15.76
C LEU A 35 5.14 -11.52 -17.00
N ALA A 36 5.26 -12.84 -16.88
CA ALA A 36 5.46 -13.72 -18.02
C ALA A 36 4.48 -14.90 -17.97
N LEU A 37 4.01 -15.30 -19.15
CA LEU A 37 3.20 -16.49 -19.36
C LEU A 37 4.00 -17.49 -20.22
N TRP A 38 3.98 -18.75 -19.85
CA TRP A 38 4.54 -19.80 -20.66
C TRP A 38 3.51 -20.32 -21.67
N ILE A 39 3.79 -20.07 -22.96
CA ILE A 39 2.94 -20.45 -24.10
C ILE A 39 3.74 -21.42 -24.97
N ASN A 40 3.27 -22.65 -25.14
CA ASN A 40 3.91 -23.68 -25.96
C ASN A 40 5.41 -23.88 -25.61
N GLY A 41 5.73 -23.86 -24.32
CA GLY A 41 7.11 -24.01 -23.83
C GLY A 41 8.01 -22.78 -24.02
N LYS A 42 7.49 -21.66 -24.49
CA LYS A 42 8.20 -20.39 -24.63
C LYS A 42 7.71 -19.38 -23.57
N ARG A 43 8.66 -18.69 -22.97
CA ARG A 43 8.40 -17.62 -22.02
C ARG A 43 8.06 -16.32 -22.78
N VAL A 44 6.88 -15.78 -22.56
CA VAL A 44 6.40 -14.56 -23.21
C VAL A 44 6.18 -13.50 -22.13
N VAL A 45 6.89 -12.37 -22.24
CA VAL A 45 6.84 -11.27 -21.26
C VAL A 45 5.75 -10.28 -21.63
N GLY A 46 5.04 -9.80 -20.62
CA GLY A 46 3.98 -8.83 -20.76
C GLY A 46 4.46 -7.40 -21.00
N ASN A 47 3.62 -6.62 -21.66
CA ASN A 47 3.84 -5.20 -21.90
C ASN A 47 2.87 -4.35 -21.07
N VAL A 48 3.35 -3.25 -20.52
CA VAL A 48 2.52 -2.30 -19.78
C VAL A 48 1.85 -1.32 -20.73
N MET A 49 0.55 -1.17 -20.58
CA MET A 49 -0.28 -0.23 -21.34
C MET A 49 -1.37 0.37 -20.45
N GLU A 50 -2.14 1.31 -20.98
CA GLU A 50 -3.28 1.88 -20.25
C GLU A 50 -4.31 0.80 -19.93
N SER A 51 -4.85 0.81 -18.70
CA SER A 51 -5.69 -0.27 -18.17
C SER A 51 -6.90 -0.59 -19.05
N ASP A 52 -7.59 0.44 -19.56
CA ASP A 52 -8.76 0.24 -20.43
C ASP A 52 -8.35 -0.39 -21.78
N THR A 53 -7.22 0.03 -22.33
CA THR A 53 -6.65 -0.55 -23.57
C THR A 53 -6.22 -2.00 -23.35
N ALA A 54 -5.56 -2.30 -22.21
CA ALA A 54 -5.14 -3.65 -21.86
C ALA A 54 -6.35 -4.59 -21.74
N ARG A 55 -7.39 -4.13 -21.04
CA ARG A 55 -8.62 -4.89 -20.84
C ARG A 55 -9.37 -5.15 -22.15
N ALA A 56 -9.50 -4.13 -23.00
CA ALA A 56 -10.14 -4.28 -24.30
C ALA A 56 -9.38 -5.27 -25.20
N LYS A 57 -8.05 -5.19 -25.23
CA LYS A 57 -7.20 -6.14 -25.96
C LYS A 57 -7.31 -7.55 -25.41
N TYR A 58 -7.24 -7.72 -24.09
CA TYR A 58 -7.42 -9.02 -23.45
C TYR A 58 -8.74 -9.67 -23.85
N GLN A 59 -9.85 -8.93 -23.72
CA GLN A 59 -11.18 -9.43 -24.09
C GLN A 59 -11.28 -9.80 -25.59
N SER A 60 -10.72 -8.97 -26.47
CA SER A 60 -10.69 -9.24 -27.92
C SER A 60 -9.93 -10.53 -28.25
N VAL A 61 -8.83 -10.79 -27.57
CA VAL A 61 -7.98 -11.97 -27.79
C VAL A 61 -8.61 -13.23 -27.21
N VAL A 62 -9.23 -13.13 -26.04
CA VAL A 62 -10.01 -14.23 -25.41
C VAL A 62 -11.11 -14.74 -26.36
N GLN A 63 -11.79 -13.83 -27.07
CA GLN A 63 -12.82 -14.20 -28.06
C GLN A 63 -12.27 -14.95 -29.26
N GLN A 64 -11.00 -14.73 -29.61
CA GLN A 64 -10.31 -15.45 -30.67
C GLN A 64 -9.68 -16.76 -30.20
N SER A 65 -9.90 -17.15 -28.92
CA SER A 65 -9.29 -18.34 -28.29
C SER A 65 -7.76 -18.34 -28.32
N ILE A 66 -7.15 -17.15 -28.29
CA ILE A 66 -5.70 -16.97 -28.20
C ILE A 66 -5.32 -16.82 -26.71
N ASP A 67 -4.09 -17.15 -26.36
CA ASP A 67 -3.56 -17.26 -25.01
C ASP A 67 -3.13 -15.91 -24.38
N PRO A 68 -3.99 -15.09 -23.73
CA PRO A 68 -3.56 -13.90 -23.02
C PRO A 68 -3.44 -14.12 -21.50
N ALA A 69 -2.62 -13.28 -20.87
CA ALA A 69 -2.70 -13.02 -19.43
C ALA A 69 -2.72 -11.52 -19.15
N LEU A 70 -3.58 -11.08 -18.23
CA LEU A 70 -3.75 -9.67 -17.86
C LEU A 70 -3.58 -9.50 -16.35
N LEU A 71 -2.66 -8.62 -15.94
CA LEU A 71 -2.43 -8.25 -14.55
C LEU A 71 -2.87 -6.80 -14.33
N GLU A 72 -3.80 -6.62 -13.41
CA GLU A 72 -4.44 -5.35 -13.07
C GLU A 72 -4.26 -5.03 -11.58
N TYR A 73 -4.11 -3.75 -11.25
CA TYR A 73 -4.13 -3.26 -9.88
C TYR A 73 -5.57 -2.95 -9.45
N LEU A 74 -6.00 -3.49 -8.32
CA LEU A 74 -7.35 -3.31 -7.76
C LEU A 74 -7.44 -2.26 -6.66
N GLY A 75 -6.31 -1.75 -6.18
CA GLY A 75 -6.22 -0.89 -4.99
C GLY A 75 -5.76 -1.66 -3.75
N ASN A 76 -5.29 -0.93 -2.73
CA ASN A 76 -4.83 -1.50 -1.45
C ASN A 76 -3.86 -2.69 -1.62
N ASN A 77 -2.89 -2.55 -2.52
CA ASN A 77 -1.89 -3.57 -2.85
C ASN A 77 -2.47 -4.92 -3.34
N LEU A 78 -3.73 -4.94 -3.76
CA LEU A 78 -4.35 -6.09 -4.37
C LEU A 78 -4.18 -6.07 -5.89
N PHE A 79 -3.83 -7.22 -6.43
CA PHE A 79 -3.66 -7.43 -7.87
C PHE A 79 -4.59 -8.55 -8.35
N LYS A 80 -5.09 -8.39 -9.56
CA LYS A 80 -5.92 -9.39 -10.25
C LYS A 80 -5.20 -9.87 -11.48
N LEU A 81 -4.95 -11.17 -11.54
CA LEU A 81 -4.42 -11.86 -12.69
C LEU A 81 -5.53 -12.65 -13.37
N SER A 82 -5.76 -12.37 -14.65
CA SER A 82 -6.68 -13.14 -15.50
C SER A 82 -5.88 -13.92 -16.55
N ILE A 83 -6.18 -15.20 -16.71
CA ILE A 83 -5.45 -16.13 -17.61
C ILE A 83 -6.48 -16.89 -18.44
N PHE A 84 -6.29 -16.94 -19.76
CA PHE A 84 -7.14 -17.69 -20.67
C PHE A 84 -6.33 -18.31 -21.80
N PRO A 85 -6.70 -19.48 -22.32
CA PRO A 85 -7.55 -20.48 -21.67
C PRO A 85 -6.75 -21.34 -20.71
N ILE A 86 -7.44 -21.94 -19.71
CA ILE A 86 -6.96 -23.11 -19.01
C ILE A 86 -7.82 -24.26 -19.50
N GLU A 87 -7.27 -25.13 -20.35
CA GLU A 87 -8.01 -26.19 -21.03
C GLU A 87 -8.52 -27.25 -20.03
N ALA A 88 -9.49 -28.05 -20.50
CA ALA A 88 -10.04 -29.16 -19.72
C ALA A 88 -8.97 -30.20 -19.34
N LEU A 89 -9.21 -30.90 -18.26
CA LEU A 89 -8.36 -32.01 -17.79
C LEU A 89 -8.14 -33.03 -18.91
N GLY A 90 -6.88 -33.45 -19.09
CA GLY A 90 -6.44 -34.35 -20.17
C GLY A 90 -5.93 -33.63 -21.42
N ASN A 91 -6.13 -32.32 -21.55
CA ASN A 91 -5.48 -31.52 -22.56
C ASN A 91 -4.08 -31.11 -22.08
N ALA A 92 -3.10 -31.00 -23.00
CA ALA A 92 -1.74 -30.55 -22.67
C ALA A 92 -1.69 -29.13 -22.07
N MET A 93 -2.69 -28.31 -22.31
CA MET A 93 -2.82 -26.94 -21.79
C MET A 93 -3.77 -26.84 -20.57
N CYS A 94 -4.07 -27.93 -19.89
CA CYS A 94 -4.82 -27.91 -18.62
C CYS A 94 -4.00 -27.32 -17.46
N GLU A 95 -2.69 -27.12 -17.67
CA GLU A 95 -1.79 -26.42 -16.75
C GLU A 95 -1.23 -25.16 -17.41
N ARG A 96 -1.22 -24.05 -16.63
CA ARG A 96 -0.68 -22.76 -17.09
C ARG A 96 0.35 -22.24 -16.10
N ARG A 97 1.57 -22.06 -16.58
CA ARG A 97 2.69 -21.56 -15.79
C ARG A 97 2.84 -20.05 -16.01
N ILE A 98 2.90 -19.32 -14.92
CA ILE A 98 3.06 -17.88 -14.87
C ILE A 98 4.21 -17.51 -13.95
N GLU A 99 4.93 -16.49 -14.34
CA GLU A 99 5.97 -15.89 -13.53
C GLU A 99 5.66 -14.43 -13.27
N ILE A 100 5.78 -14.00 -12.01
CA ILE A 100 5.65 -12.61 -11.59
C ILE A 100 6.93 -12.22 -10.86
N THR A 101 7.54 -11.12 -11.26
CA THR A 101 8.67 -10.55 -10.53
C THR A 101 8.26 -9.21 -9.95
N TYR A 102 8.55 -9.01 -8.66
CA TYR A 102 8.36 -7.72 -8.01
C TYR A 102 9.59 -7.34 -7.20
N ALA A 103 9.75 -6.05 -7.00
CA ALA A 103 10.80 -5.47 -6.16
C ALA A 103 10.17 -4.65 -5.05
N GLU A 104 10.76 -4.65 -3.85
CA GLU A 104 10.28 -3.91 -2.70
C GLU A 104 11.41 -3.30 -1.87
N LEU A 105 11.13 -2.16 -1.24
CA LEU A 105 11.96 -1.61 -0.19
C LEU A 105 11.59 -2.30 1.12
N LEU A 106 12.54 -3.04 1.69
CA LEU A 106 12.29 -3.74 2.95
C LEU A 106 12.14 -2.72 4.09
N PRO A 107 11.15 -2.91 4.98
CA PRO A 107 10.99 -2.07 6.15
C PRO A 107 12.21 -2.20 7.07
N TYR A 108 12.71 -1.06 7.53
CA TYR A 108 13.77 -0.96 8.52
C TYR A 108 13.20 -0.43 9.83
N ASN A 109 13.42 -1.13 10.91
CA ASN A 109 12.99 -0.75 12.24
C ASN A 109 14.05 -1.07 13.29
N SER A 110 14.73 -0.03 13.81
CA SER A 110 15.70 -0.14 14.91
C SER A 110 16.74 -1.27 14.70
N GLY A 111 17.40 -1.26 13.56
CA GLY A 111 18.42 -2.26 13.22
C GLY A 111 17.84 -3.53 12.59
N ASN A 112 16.56 -3.78 12.66
CA ASN A 112 15.92 -4.92 12.02
C ASN A 112 15.42 -4.57 10.61
N VAL A 113 15.76 -5.40 9.64
CA VAL A 113 15.21 -5.40 8.28
C VAL A 113 14.39 -6.67 8.11
N GLU A 114 13.08 -6.52 7.93
CA GLU A 114 12.16 -7.63 7.73
C GLU A 114 11.89 -7.85 6.24
N TYR A 115 11.93 -9.11 5.80
CA TYR A 115 11.36 -9.57 4.53
C TYR A 115 10.15 -10.44 4.81
N CYS A 116 9.07 -10.25 4.05
CA CYS A 116 7.85 -11.04 4.16
C CYS A 116 7.40 -11.54 2.80
N PHE A 117 7.37 -12.86 2.62
CA PHE A 117 6.75 -13.50 1.47
C PHE A 117 5.37 -14.03 1.87
N LEU A 118 4.34 -13.59 1.14
CA LEU A 118 2.94 -13.96 1.41
C LEU A 118 2.69 -15.40 0.97
N MET A 119 2.94 -16.34 1.86
CA MET A 119 2.83 -17.79 1.66
C MET A 119 1.53 -18.37 2.22
N LYS A 120 0.79 -17.60 3.00
CA LYS A 120 -0.45 -18.07 3.63
C LYS A 120 -1.52 -18.32 2.57
N THR A 121 -1.85 -19.59 2.36
CA THR A 121 -2.83 -20.06 1.37
C THR A 121 -4.13 -20.55 2.00
N ILE A 122 -4.17 -20.75 3.31
CA ILE A 122 -5.37 -21.19 4.03
C ILE A 122 -6.56 -20.24 3.74
N ASN A 123 -7.68 -20.80 3.35
CA ASN A 123 -8.89 -20.09 2.92
C ASN A 123 -8.79 -19.29 1.60
N LEU A 124 -7.67 -19.32 0.89
CA LEU A 124 -7.51 -18.69 -0.42
C LEU A 124 -7.74 -19.66 -1.57
N THR A 125 -7.45 -20.94 -1.35
CA THR A 125 -7.65 -22.01 -2.33
C THR A 125 -8.61 -23.06 -1.80
N PRO A 126 -9.44 -23.69 -2.65
CA PRO A 126 -10.37 -24.77 -2.23
C PRO A 126 -9.65 -26.09 -1.93
N LYS A 127 -8.40 -26.22 -2.30
CA LYS A 127 -7.55 -27.40 -2.08
C LYS A 127 -6.16 -26.97 -1.64
N PRO A 128 -5.44 -27.80 -0.86
CA PRO A 128 -4.04 -27.56 -0.53
C PRO A 128 -3.17 -27.34 -1.77
N VAL A 129 -2.19 -26.46 -1.67
CA VAL A 129 -1.17 -26.28 -2.68
C VAL A 129 -0.25 -27.49 -2.67
N GLN A 130 -0.07 -28.15 -3.82
CA GLN A 130 0.74 -29.39 -3.91
C GLN A 130 2.19 -29.16 -3.47
N ARG A 131 2.76 -28.03 -3.83
CA ARG A 131 4.12 -27.65 -3.46
C ARG A 131 4.24 -26.13 -3.36
N ALA A 132 4.71 -25.65 -2.22
CA ALA A 132 5.09 -24.27 -2.02
C ALA A 132 6.51 -24.22 -1.47
N SER A 133 7.41 -23.46 -2.11
CA SER A 133 8.79 -23.29 -1.64
C SER A 133 9.29 -21.88 -1.95
N CYS A 134 10.13 -21.36 -1.07
CA CYS A 134 10.83 -20.09 -1.29
C CYS A 134 12.32 -20.31 -1.05
N ALA A 135 13.14 -20.09 -2.08
CA ALA A 135 14.58 -20.03 -1.93
C ALA A 135 15.01 -18.55 -1.87
N PHE A 136 15.96 -18.24 -1.01
CA PHE A 136 16.43 -16.87 -0.82
C PHE A 136 17.94 -16.77 -0.74
N GLU A 137 18.44 -15.63 -1.15
CA GLU A 137 19.81 -15.19 -0.98
C GLU A 137 19.81 -13.78 -0.37
N TRP A 138 20.53 -13.60 0.72
CA TRP A 138 20.62 -12.34 1.44
C TRP A 138 22.07 -11.85 1.47
N THR A 139 22.29 -10.63 1.00
CA THR A 139 23.58 -9.96 1.09
C THR A 139 23.44 -8.60 1.76
N SER A 140 24.41 -8.20 2.54
CA SER A 140 24.42 -6.89 3.22
C SER A 140 25.79 -6.23 3.14
N GLN A 141 25.82 -4.91 3.18
CA GLN A 141 27.06 -4.13 3.31
C GLN A 141 27.56 -4.02 4.76
N LYS A 142 26.69 -4.32 5.73
CA LYS A 142 26.98 -4.30 7.15
C LYS A 142 26.97 -5.71 7.70
N LYS A 143 27.77 -5.92 8.76
CA LYS A 143 27.79 -7.17 9.50
C LYS A 143 26.41 -7.43 10.12
N THR A 144 25.85 -8.60 9.82
CA THR A 144 24.60 -9.09 10.40
C THR A 144 24.88 -9.69 11.77
N THR A 145 24.18 -9.24 12.80
CA THR A 145 24.30 -9.75 14.18
C THR A 145 23.36 -10.92 14.43
N SER A 146 22.19 -10.92 13.78
CA SER A 146 21.23 -12.04 13.81
C SER A 146 20.52 -12.15 12.47
N PHE A 147 20.29 -13.39 12.01
CA PHE A 147 19.52 -13.70 10.82
C PHE A 147 18.65 -14.92 11.09
N THR A 148 17.33 -14.70 11.22
CA THR A 148 16.37 -15.72 11.67
C THR A 148 15.03 -15.56 10.96
N SER A 149 14.18 -16.58 11.11
CA SER A 149 12.77 -16.48 10.75
C SER A 149 11.91 -16.52 12.01
N PRO A 150 11.03 -15.53 12.24
CA PRO A 150 10.08 -15.57 13.36
C PRO A 150 8.88 -16.48 13.11
N THR A 151 8.68 -16.94 11.88
CA THR A 151 7.50 -17.71 11.47
C THR A 151 7.76 -19.16 11.14
N HIS A 152 9.00 -19.49 10.73
CA HIS A 152 9.39 -20.82 10.28
C HIS A 152 10.71 -21.25 10.96
N ASP A 153 10.86 -22.54 11.14
CA ASP A 153 12.04 -23.21 11.71
C ASP A 153 12.37 -24.50 10.94
N ASN A 154 13.32 -25.27 11.43
CA ASN A 154 13.69 -26.54 10.79
C ASN A 154 12.52 -27.55 10.73
N SER A 155 11.58 -27.49 11.68
CA SER A 155 10.40 -28.37 11.68
C SER A 155 9.40 -27.98 10.57
N SER A 156 9.41 -26.73 10.15
CA SER A 156 8.61 -26.18 9.04
C SER A 156 9.36 -26.20 7.70
N GLY A 157 10.43 -26.98 7.58
CA GLY A 157 11.20 -27.12 6.34
C GLY A 157 12.11 -25.94 6.00
N LEU A 158 12.41 -25.04 6.96
CA LEU A 158 13.35 -23.96 6.78
C LEU A 158 14.79 -24.45 6.98
N SER A 159 15.65 -24.14 6.01
CA SER A 159 17.10 -24.31 6.12
C SER A 159 17.78 -22.98 5.82
N ILE A 160 18.60 -22.48 6.76
CA ILE A 160 19.40 -21.27 6.60
C ILE A 160 20.88 -21.65 6.66
N VAL A 161 21.63 -21.24 5.64
CA VAL A 161 23.09 -21.45 5.55
C VAL A 161 23.78 -20.09 5.62
N LYS A 162 24.61 -19.91 6.63
CA LYS A 162 25.48 -18.73 6.78
C LYS A 162 26.75 -18.94 5.97
N LEU A 163 26.94 -18.17 4.91
CA LEU A 163 28.18 -18.18 4.11
C LEU A 163 29.22 -17.20 4.65
N SER A 164 28.78 -16.07 5.22
CA SER A 164 29.63 -15.11 5.96
C SER A 164 28.75 -14.25 6.88
N ASP A 165 29.36 -13.32 7.63
CA ASP A 165 28.60 -12.31 8.40
C ASP A 165 27.80 -11.33 7.53
N TYR A 166 28.00 -11.36 6.22
CA TYR A 166 27.38 -10.48 5.22
C TYR A 166 26.53 -11.22 4.20
N HIS A 167 26.51 -12.57 4.26
CA HIS A 167 25.91 -13.38 3.20
C HIS A 167 25.26 -14.64 3.77
N TYR A 168 23.96 -14.78 3.52
CA TYR A 168 23.14 -15.92 3.93
C TYR A 168 22.35 -16.44 2.72
N THR A 169 22.08 -17.73 2.68
CA THR A 169 21.21 -18.37 1.72
C THR A 169 20.32 -19.38 2.42
N GLY A 170 19.21 -19.73 1.82
CA GLY A 170 18.35 -20.75 2.41
C GLY A 170 17.14 -21.08 1.55
N ILE A 171 16.38 -22.02 2.07
CA ILE A 171 15.14 -22.48 1.45
C ILE A 171 14.12 -22.82 2.54
N VAL A 172 12.86 -22.51 2.29
CA VAL A 172 11.73 -23.00 3.03
C VAL A 172 10.76 -23.65 2.05
N GLY A 173 10.11 -24.76 2.42
CA GLY A 173 9.13 -25.37 1.54
C GLY A 173 8.46 -26.58 2.15
N ASN A 174 7.20 -26.78 1.77
CA ASN A 174 6.37 -27.88 2.18
C ASN A 174 5.59 -28.44 0.98
N GLU A 175 5.24 -29.72 1.05
CA GLU A 175 4.41 -30.41 0.06
C GLU A 175 3.04 -30.75 0.66
N ASN A 176 1.98 -30.61 -0.16
CA ASN A 176 0.58 -30.92 0.18
C ASN A 176 0.08 -30.25 1.47
N THR A 177 0.44 -28.98 1.68
CA THR A 177 0.03 -28.24 2.87
C THR A 177 -0.66 -26.94 2.50
N ASP A 178 -1.67 -26.57 3.30
CA ASP A 178 -2.13 -25.19 3.38
C ASP A 178 -1.21 -24.44 4.33
N SER A 179 -0.47 -23.46 3.82
CA SER A 179 0.33 -22.61 4.68
C SER A 179 -0.59 -21.73 5.54
N GLU A 180 -0.46 -21.86 6.85
CA GLU A 180 -1.18 -21.00 7.82
C GLU A 180 -0.47 -19.68 8.08
N LYS A 181 0.80 -19.56 7.70
CA LYS A 181 1.68 -18.43 8.00
C LYS A 181 2.40 -17.94 6.77
N ASP A 182 2.60 -16.63 6.72
CA ASP A 182 3.53 -16.01 5.77
C ASP A 182 4.98 -16.29 6.19
N PHE A 183 5.86 -16.42 5.21
CA PHE A 183 7.28 -16.61 5.46
C PHE A 183 7.94 -15.27 5.73
N LYS A 184 8.58 -15.13 6.90
CA LYS A 184 9.28 -13.92 7.30
C LYS A 184 10.75 -14.22 7.60
N LEU A 185 11.60 -13.27 7.23
CA LEU A 185 13.02 -13.24 7.60
C LEU A 185 13.35 -11.93 8.30
N ASP A 186 14.00 -12.02 9.45
CA ASP A 186 14.52 -10.90 10.22
C ASP A 186 16.03 -10.86 10.11
N CYS A 187 16.56 -9.75 9.62
CA CYS A 187 17.98 -9.47 9.58
C CYS A 187 18.32 -8.30 10.50
N ILE A 188 19.07 -8.55 11.55
CA ILE A 188 19.43 -7.54 12.57
C ILE A 188 20.86 -7.07 12.33
N PHE A 189 21.01 -5.75 12.24
CA PHE A 189 22.28 -5.05 12.18
C PHE A 189 22.48 -4.23 13.44
N GLN A 190 23.72 -3.99 13.80
CA GLN A 190 24.06 -3.01 14.83
C GLN A 190 24.50 -1.70 14.15
N ASN A 191 23.84 -0.61 14.50
CA ASN A 191 24.19 0.74 14.07
C ASN A 191 24.64 1.57 15.27
N ASP A 192 25.95 1.72 15.44
CA ASP A 192 26.51 2.52 16.53
C ASP A 192 26.64 4.01 16.18
N ALA A 193 26.54 4.36 14.90
CA ALA A 193 26.67 5.72 14.40
C ALA A 193 25.70 5.99 13.26
N TYR A 194 25.45 7.26 12.99
CA TYR A 194 24.75 7.65 11.76
C TYR A 194 25.48 7.14 10.52
N ALA A 195 24.73 6.66 9.54
CA ALA A 195 25.28 6.17 8.29
C ALA A 195 24.52 6.73 7.09
N LEU A 196 25.31 7.13 6.07
CA LEU A 196 24.81 7.43 4.73
C LEU A 196 25.30 6.34 3.78
N ASN A 197 24.39 5.77 3.00
CA ASN A 197 24.73 4.76 2.00
C ASN A 197 23.98 5.06 0.72
N ASN A 198 24.57 4.75 -0.44
CA ASN A 198 23.88 4.93 -1.71
C ASN A 198 24.08 3.74 -2.65
N LEU A 199 23.11 3.57 -3.55
CA LEU A 199 23.24 2.77 -4.75
C LEU A 199 22.92 3.67 -5.95
N THR A 200 23.61 3.42 -7.05
CA THR A 200 23.46 4.21 -8.27
C THR A 200 23.20 3.30 -9.47
N TYR A 201 22.57 3.86 -10.49
CA TYR A 201 22.37 3.21 -11.76
C TYR A 201 22.49 4.22 -12.90
N THR A 202 23.29 3.89 -13.89
CA THR A 202 23.43 4.66 -15.12
C THR A 202 22.94 3.79 -16.28
N PRO A 203 21.94 4.21 -17.05
CA PRO A 203 21.53 3.49 -18.25
C PRO A 203 22.71 3.38 -19.23
N ARG A 204 23.06 2.16 -19.63
CA ARG A 204 24.01 1.95 -20.73
C ARG A 204 23.29 2.19 -22.05
N THR A 205 23.89 3.03 -22.91
CA THR A 205 23.32 3.40 -24.21
C THR A 205 23.10 2.21 -25.17
N ASP A 206 23.77 1.08 -24.95
CA ASP A 206 23.84 -0.01 -25.95
C ASP A 206 22.96 -1.23 -25.66
N SER A 207 22.56 -1.50 -24.43
CA SER A 207 21.84 -2.72 -24.05
C SER A 207 20.41 -2.51 -23.54
N LEU A 208 19.99 -1.28 -23.33
CA LEU A 208 18.68 -0.93 -22.76
C LEU A 208 17.75 -0.16 -23.71
N LYS A 209 18.10 -0.06 -24.99
CA LYS A 209 17.19 0.47 -26.04
C LYS A 209 15.81 -0.20 -26.08
N MET A 210 15.66 -1.32 -25.41
CA MET A 210 14.43 -2.09 -25.37
C MET A 210 13.45 -1.61 -24.27
N PHE A 211 13.95 -0.87 -23.24
CA PHE A 211 13.15 -0.47 -22.08
C PHE A 211 13.21 1.03 -21.73
N PHE A 212 14.19 1.77 -22.23
CA PHE A 212 14.36 3.19 -21.90
C PHE A 212 14.56 3.99 -23.20
N ASP A 213 13.80 5.07 -23.31
CA ASP A 213 13.88 5.99 -24.43
C ASP A 213 15.31 6.54 -24.58
N SER A 214 15.78 6.65 -25.84
CA SER A 214 17.13 7.07 -26.24
C SER A 214 17.48 8.53 -25.94
N THR A 215 16.63 9.26 -25.22
CA THR A 215 16.85 10.66 -24.84
C THR A 215 17.55 10.76 -23.48
N GLY A 216 18.86 10.43 -23.45
CA GLY A 216 19.82 10.85 -22.43
C GLY A 216 19.31 10.92 -20.99
N ASP A 217 18.72 9.83 -20.48
CA ASP A 217 18.24 9.84 -19.09
C ASP A 217 19.42 9.97 -18.12
N ASN A 218 19.40 11.00 -17.30
CA ASN A 218 20.35 11.20 -16.23
C ASN A 218 20.39 9.96 -15.30
N PRO A 219 21.56 9.58 -14.78
CA PRO A 219 21.71 8.53 -13.80
C PRO A 219 20.77 8.67 -12.60
N TYR A 220 20.46 7.53 -11.98
CA TYR A 220 19.59 7.44 -10.82
C TYR A 220 20.39 7.08 -9.58
N TYR A 221 19.87 7.50 -8.43
CA TYR A 221 20.41 7.07 -7.13
C TYR A 221 19.29 6.80 -6.12
N VAL A 222 19.60 5.96 -5.15
CA VAL A 222 18.92 5.86 -3.88
C VAL A 222 19.96 6.12 -2.80
N LEU A 223 19.61 6.95 -1.82
CA LEU A 223 20.41 7.31 -0.67
C LEU A 223 19.65 6.94 0.60
N TRP A 224 20.30 6.25 1.51
CA TRP A 224 19.76 5.93 2.83
C TRP A 224 20.49 6.69 3.92
N ILE A 225 19.70 7.26 4.83
CA ILE A 225 20.19 7.92 6.03
C ILE A 225 19.64 7.14 7.21
N THR A 226 20.52 6.50 7.97
CA THR A 226 20.15 5.63 9.09
C THR A 226 20.71 6.22 10.37
N PRO A 227 19.90 6.53 11.40
CA PRO A 227 20.37 6.98 12.70
C PRO A 227 20.97 5.80 13.50
N PRO A 228 21.78 6.06 14.55
CA PRO A 228 22.27 5.02 15.44
C PRO A 228 21.14 4.41 16.27
N ASP A 229 21.26 3.10 16.56
CA ASP A 229 20.31 2.38 17.40
C ASP A 229 20.46 2.74 18.89
N SER A 230 21.63 3.29 19.28
CA SER A 230 21.99 3.69 20.67
C SER A 230 21.41 5.05 21.08
N ALA A 231 20.53 5.65 20.28
CA ALA A 231 19.89 6.91 20.63
C ALA A 231 19.08 6.78 21.93
N LYS A 232 19.35 7.65 22.92
CA LYS A 232 18.59 7.65 24.17
C LYS A 232 17.21 8.26 23.94
N PRO A 233 16.14 7.70 24.53
CA PRO A 233 14.81 8.31 24.49
C PRO A 233 14.87 9.74 25.03
N ILE A 234 14.15 10.64 24.38
CA ILE A 234 13.97 12.01 24.86
C ILE A 234 12.59 12.15 25.51
N LYS A 235 12.47 13.15 26.39
CA LYS A 235 11.21 13.52 26.99
C LYS A 235 10.21 13.93 25.91
N LYS A 236 8.96 13.50 26.04
CA LYS A 236 7.87 13.80 25.13
C LYS A 236 6.82 14.69 25.78
N ASN A 237 6.24 15.58 25.00
CA ASN A 237 5.00 16.25 25.29
C ASN A 237 3.97 15.81 24.25
N VAL A 238 2.91 15.12 24.67
CA VAL A 238 1.93 14.52 23.75
C VAL A 238 0.53 14.98 24.08
N VAL A 239 -0.17 15.55 23.10
CA VAL A 239 -1.62 15.77 23.21
C VAL A 239 -2.33 14.78 22.32
N PHE A 240 -3.13 13.90 22.92
CA PHE A 240 -4.01 12.99 22.21
C PHE A 240 -5.31 13.71 21.89
N VAL A 241 -5.66 13.81 20.61
CA VAL A 241 -6.89 14.42 20.12
C VAL A 241 -7.78 13.32 19.58
N ALA A 242 -8.87 13.04 20.27
CA ALA A 242 -9.66 11.83 20.12
C ALA A 242 -11.08 12.16 19.66
N ASP A 243 -11.45 11.68 18.50
CA ASP A 243 -12.81 11.79 17.95
C ASP A 243 -13.77 10.88 18.71
N ILE A 244 -14.82 11.48 19.29
CA ILE A 244 -15.94 10.78 19.95
C ILE A 244 -17.27 11.15 19.30
N SER A 245 -17.27 11.54 18.01
CA SER A 245 -18.52 11.80 17.29
C SER A 245 -19.35 10.53 17.09
N SER A 246 -20.61 10.69 16.72
CA SER A 246 -21.55 9.56 16.59
C SER A 246 -21.12 8.52 15.54
N SER A 247 -20.27 8.87 14.57
CA SER A 247 -19.70 7.93 13.61
C SER A 247 -18.75 6.93 14.25
N MET A 248 -18.14 7.28 15.39
CA MET A 248 -17.25 6.42 16.16
C MET A 248 -17.96 5.28 16.91
N GLY A 249 -19.28 5.18 16.84
CA GLY A 249 -20.06 4.16 17.53
C GLY A 249 -19.66 2.72 17.22
N GLY A 250 -19.91 1.81 18.17
CA GLY A 250 -19.60 0.39 18.04
C GLY A 250 -18.12 0.07 18.20
N THR A 251 -17.56 -0.74 17.28
CA THR A 251 -16.17 -1.21 17.38
C THR A 251 -15.12 -0.10 17.28
N ARG A 252 -15.45 1.04 16.66
CA ARG A 252 -14.50 2.16 16.47
C ARG A 252 -14.18 2.86 17.79
N ILE A 253 -15.19 3.13 18.62
CA ILE A 253 -14.96 3.76 19.95
C ILE A 253 -14.15 2.82 20.85
N ASP A 254 -14.35 1.49 20.73
CA ASP A 254 -13.57 0.51 21.48
C ASP A 254 -12.11 0.49 21.00
N GLN A 255 -11.89 0.57 19.69
CA GLN A 255 -10.54 0.67 19.10
C GLN A 255 -9.84 1.97 19.54
N LEU A 256 -10.56 3.10 19.56
CA LEU A 256 -10.06 4.38 20.06
C LEU A 256 -9.61 4.26 21.52
N LYS A 257 -10.47 3.74 22.41
CA LYS A 257 -10.16 3.56 23.84
C LYS A 257 -8.96 2.66 24.06
N LYS A 258 -8.88 1.53 23.35
CA LYS A 258 -7.74 0.61 23.39
C LYS A 258 -6.45 1.29 22.92
N SER A 259 -6.52 2.07 21.84
CA SER A 259 -5.37 2.81 21.29
C SER A 259 -4.86 3.85 22.28
N LEU A 260 -5.75 4.69 22.81
CA LEU A 260 -5.41 5.71 23.80
C LEU A 260 -4.82 5.09 25.07
N THR A 261 -5.46 4.05 25.61
CA THR A 261 -4.99 3.35 26.81
C THR A 261 -3.59 2.75 26.59
N ALA A 262 -3.35 2.11 25.45
CA ALA A 262 -2.04 1.58 25.11
C ALA A 262 -0.97 2.68 25.06
N MET A 263 -1.25 3.80 24.38
CA MET A 263 -0.31 4.91 24.26
C MET A 263 -0.03 5.60 25.60
N VAL A 264 -1.05 5.85 26.41
CA VAL A 264 -0.89 6.45 27.78
C VAL A 264 -0.01 5.54 28.64
N ASN A 265 -0.21 4.22 28.61
CA ASN A 265 0.60 3.27 29.37
C ASN A 265 2.08 3.28 28.95
N MET A 266 2.37 3.54 27.67
CA MET A 266 3.73 3.56 27.11
C MET A 266 4.50 4.86 27.37
N LEU A 267 3.84 5.92 27.86
CA LEU A 267 4.54 7.15 28.25
C LEU A 267 5.51 6.89 29.40
N SER A 268 6.67 7.51 29.36
CA SER A 268 7.66 7.47 30.45
C SER A 268 7.28 8.45 31.58
N PRO A 269 7.67 8.20 32.83
CA PRO A 269 7.31 9.08 33.94
C PRO A 269 7.73 10.56 33.79
N GLY A 270 8.73 10.83 32.95
CA GLY A 270 9.18 12.20 32.65
C GLY A 270 8.40 12.89 31.53
N ASP A 271 7.57 12.16 30.80
CA ASP A 271 6.76 12.72 29.70
C ASP A 271 5.60 13.57 30.25
N MET A 272 5.15 14.52 29.43
CA MET A 272 3.95 15.32 29.72
C MET A 272 2.87 14.94 28.71
N PHE A 273 1.60 14.91 29.13
CA PHE A 273 0.51 14.59 28.20
C PHE A 273 -0.81 15.25 28.59
N ASN A 274 -1.72 15.33 27.63
CA ASN A 274 -3.14 15.64 27.83
C ASN A 274 -3.98 14.85 26.82
N ILE A 275 -5.30 14.80 27.06
CA ILE A 275 -6.28 14.21 26.16
C ILE A 275 -7.34 15.26 25.88
N VAL A 276 -7.61 15.47 24.60
CA VAL A 276 -8.67 16.35 24.07
C VAL A 276 -9.65 15.45 23.31
N ALA A 277 -10.72 15.03 23.98
CA ALA A 277 -11.81 14.33 23.31
C ALA A 277 -12.77 15.34 22.69
N PHE A 278 -13.22 15.08 21.47
CA PHE A 278 -14.05 16.02 20.74
C PHE A 278 -15.21 15.36 20.00
N SER A 279 -16.31 16.08 19.97
CA SER A 279 -17.47 15.86 19.11
C SER A 279 -18.00 17.22 18.64
N THR A 280 -19.27 17.55 18.89
CA THR A 280 -19.77 18.94 18.77
C THR A 280 -19.19 19.85 19.88
N THR A 281 -18.71 19.27 20.96
CA THR A 281 -18.07 19.93 22.08
C THR A 281 -16.73 19.32 22.43
N ILE A 282 -15.87 20.10 23.07
CA ILE A 282 -14.54 19.68 23.51
C ILE A 282 -14.58 19.24 24.97
N GLN A 283 -14.00 18.08 25.28
CA GLN A 283 -13.76 17.58 26.63
C GLN A 283 -12.27 17.38 26.83
N THR A 284 -11.66 18.02 27.80
CA THR A 284 -10.24 17.85 28.12
C THR A 284 -10.06 17.04 29.39
N PHE A 285 -9.09 16.13 29.38
CA PHE A 285 -8.74 15.36 30.58
C PHE A 285 -8.27 16.28 31.70
N ASN A 286 -7.44 17.28 31.37
CA ASN A 286 -6.97 18.28 32.30
C ASN A 286 -6.89 19.65 31.60
N ALA A 287 -6.88 20.74 32.39
CA ALA A 287 -6.74 22.09 31.85
C ALA A 287 -5.40 22.36 31.18
N THR A 288 -4.32 21.72 31.70
CA THR A 288 -2.95 21.80 31.19
C THR A 288 -2.39 20.40 30.98
N MET A 289 -1.22 20.29 30.35
CA MET A 289 -0.51 19.00 30.29
C MET A 289 -0.09 18.56 31.69
N VAL A 290 -0.24 17.27 31.97
CA VAL A 290 0.18 16.64 33.23
C VAL A 290 1.32 15.67 33.01
N GLN A 291 2.15 15.47 34.03
CA GLN A 291 3.22 14.48 34.01
C GLN A 291 2.66 13.06 33.93
N ALA A 292 3.28 12.19 33.17
CA ALA A 292 2.86 10.79 32.98
C ALA A 292 3.23 9.90 34.19
N ALA A 293 3.02 10.42 35.41
CA ALA A 293 3.11 9.64 36.65
C ALA A 293 1.96 8.63 36.73
N MET A 294 2.15 7.55 37.50
CA MET A 294 1.17 6.46 37.61
C MET A 294 -0.25 6.96 37.97
N ALA A 295 -0.34 7.89 38.92
CA ALA A 295 -1.62 8.46 39.34
C ALA A 295 -2.36 9.16 38.17
N ASN A 296 -1.64 9.97 37.37
CA ASN A 296 -2.21 10.66 36.24
C ASN A 296 -2.57 9.70 35.09
N LYS A 297 -1.76 8.65 34.86
CA LYS A 297 -2.11 7.60 33.89
C LYS A 297 -3.40 6.86 34.29
N THR A 298 -3.50 6.48 35.57
CA THR A 298 -4.72 5.82 36.09
C THR A 298 -5.95 6.72 35.94
N ALA A 299 -5.84 8.01 36.27
CA ALA A 299 -6.91 8.98 36.08
C ALA A 299 -7.28 9.17 34.59
N ALA A 300 -6.29 9.22 33.71
CA ALA A 300 -6.52 9.33 32.27
C ALA A 300 -7.20 8.08 31.70
N ILE A 301 -6.82 6.88 32.14
CA ILE A 301 -7.49 5.64 31.72
C ILE A 301 -8.96 5.63 32.21
N ALA A 302 -9.23 6.12 33.43
CA ALA A 302 -10.59 6.27 33.91
C ALA A 302 -11.39 7.26 33.04
N PHE A 303 -10.80 8.39 32.65
CA PHE A 303 -11.39 9.35 31.73
C PHE A 303 -11.66 8.71 30.35
N ILE A 304 -10.68 7.98 29.77
CA ILE A 304 -10.83 7.28 28.49
C ILE A 304 -12.01 6.30 28.53
N ASN A 305 -12.14 5.52 29.60
CA ASN A 305 -13.21 4.54 29.74
C ASN A 305 -14.61 5.17 29.80
N GLN A 306 -14.71 6.41 30.26
CA GLN A 306 -15.99 7.17 30.34
C GLN A 306 -16.38 7.83 29.02
N LEU A 307 -15.47 7.92 28.02
CA LEU A 307 -15.79 8.49 26.72
C LEU A 307 -16.91 7.68 26.05
N THR A 308 -17.88 8.38 25.49
CA THR A 308 -19.00 7.80 24.72
C THR A 308 -19.16 8.55 23.41
N ASP A 309 -19.54 7.82 22.39
CA ASP A 309 -19.78 8.40 21.07
C ASP A 309 -21.05 9.26 21.07
N MET A 310 -20.93 10.52 20.65
CA MET A 310 -22.06 11.45 20.53
C MET A 310 -21.74 12.65 19.65
N GLY A 311 -22.78 13.24 19.07
CA GLY A 311 -22.68 14.53 18.37
C GLY A 311 -22.02 14.49 17.00
N LEU A 312 -21.64 15.68 16.52
CA LEU A 312 -20.99 15.93 15.24
C LEU A 312 -19.47 16.07 15.44
N THR A 313 -18.70 16.34 14.38
CA THR A 313 -17.25 16.25 14.38
C THR A 313 -16.61 17.62 14.22
N ASP A 314 -16.24 18.30 15.32
CA ASP A 314 -15.54 19.59 15.34
C ASP A 314 -14.02 19.43 15.45
N MET A 315 -13.39 19.10 14.32
CA MET A 315 -11.94 18.91 14.26
C MET A 315 -11.17 20.23 14.39
N GLU A 316 -11.78 21.34 13.95
CA GLU A 316 -11.11 22.65 13.93
C GLU A 316 -10.81 23.13 15.35
N ASP A 317 -11.79 23.14 16.22
CA ASP A 317 -11.63 23.59 17.60
C ASP A 317 -10.82 22.59 18.44
N ALA A 318 -10.93 21.28 18.15
CA ALA A 318 -10.12 20.27 18.80
C ALA A 318 -8.61 20.46 18.54
N LEU A 319 -8.22 20.65 17.27
CA LEU A 319 -6.84 20.88 16.89
C LEU A 319 -6.32 22.24 17.39
N LYS A 320 -7.13 23.29 17.34
CA LYS A 320 -6.78 24.59 17.96
C LYS A 320 -6.52 24.44 19.46
N THR A 321 -7.35 23.69 20.17
CA THR A 321 -7.19 23.43 21.61
C THR A 321 -5.88 22.71 21.88
N ALA A 322 -5.58 21.67 21.12
CA ALA A 322 -4.32 20.95 21.25
C ALA A 322 -3.10 21.82 20.95
N LEU A 323 -3.15 22.66 19.91
CA LEU A 323 -2.03 23.54 19.51
C LEU A 323 -1.75 24.63 20.56
N LYS A 324 -2.72 25.01 21.39
CA LYS A 324 -2.57 26.01 22.47
C LYS A 324 -1.90 25.44 23.73
N ALA A 325 -1.64 24.12 23.79
CA ALA A 325 -0.99 23.53 24.95
C ALA A 325 0.39 24.13 25.21
N GLU A 326 0.91 23.95 26.42
CA GLU A 326 2.24 24.44 26.83
C GLU A 326 3.35 23.56 26.27
N TRP A 327 3.78 23.87 25.06
CA TRP A 327 4.85 23.16 24.35
C TRP A 327 6.22 23.72 24.73
N ASP A 328 7.16 22.87 25.13
CA ASP A 328 8.56 23.24 25.34
C ASP A 328 9.44 22.86 24.12
N ASP A 329 10.52 23.61 23.91
CA ASP A 329 11.40 23.42 22.75
C ASP A 329 12.43 22.28 22.96
N THR A 330 12.49 21.67 24.14
CA THR A 330 13.49 20.65 24.49
C THR A 330 12.94 19.22 24.39
N SER A 331 11.62 19.08 24.31
CA SER A 331 10.91 17.81 24.24
C SER A 331 10.50 17.45 22.80
N ALA A 332 10.21 16.18 22.57
CA ALA A 332 9.50 15.75 21.37
C ALA A 332 8.02 16.12 21.49
N ASN A 333 7.64 17.21 20.85
CA ASN A 333 6.28 17.72 20.86
C ASN A 333 5.43 17.04 19.78
N ALA A 334 4.33 16.42 20.15
CA ALA A 334 3.48 15.67 19.27
C ALA A 334 2.00 15.84 19.56
N ILE A 335 1.20 16.02 18.53
CA ILE A 335 -0.25 15.83 18.56
C ILE A 335 -0.53 14.48 17.88
N VAL A 336 -1.30 13.64 18.54
CA VAL A 336 -1.78 12.35 18.03
C VAL A 336 -3.29 12.49 17.80
N PHE A 337 -3.67 12.60 16.53
CA PHE A 337 -5.04 12.86 16.11
C PHE A 337 -5.70 11.57 15.63
N LEU A 338 -6.75 11.13 16.31
CA LEU A 338 -7.47 9.88 16.04
C LEU A 338 -8.91 10.19 15.64
N THR A 339 -9.34 9.76 14.46
CA THR A 339 -10.68 9.99 13.90
C THR A 339 -11.05 8.89 12.89
N ASP A 340 -12.34 8.73 12.62
CA ASP A 340 -12.85 7.84 11.56
C ASP A 340 -13.38 8.59 10.34
N GLY A 341 -13.44 9.92 10.36
CA GLY A 341 -14.19 10.64 9.35
C GLY A 341 -13.71 12.03 8.98
N ASN A 342 -14.66 12.74 8.42
CA ASN A 342 -14.53 14.11 7.95
C ASN A 342 -15.14 15.10 8.95
N PRO A 343 -14.72 16.37 8.96
CA PRO A 343 -15.35 17.40 9.77
C PRO A 343 -16.79 17.61 9.35
N THR A 344 -17.71 17.59 10.31
CA THR A 344 -19.15 17.79 10.09
C THR A 344 -19.72 18.99 10.85
N TRP A 345 -18.92 19.61 11.71
CA TRP A 345 -19.29 20.78 12.49
C TRP A 345 -18.14 21.79 12.58
N PRO A 346 -18.40 23.12 12.58
CA PRO A 346 -19.67 23.75 12.17
C PRO A 346 -20.09 23.39 10.74
N LEU A 347 -21.36 23.50 10.39
CA LEU A 347 -21.94 23.06 9.10
C LEU A 347 -21.23 23.60 7.83
N GLN A 348 -20.43 24.65 7.96
CA GLN A 348 -19.65 25.25 6.85
C GLN A 348 -18.17 24.83 6.88
N THR A 349 -17.78 23.94 7.78
CA THR A 349 -16.40 23.46 7.88
C THR A 349 -16.07 22.55 6.71
N SER A 350 -14.89 22.74 6.15
CA SER A 350 -14.33 21.88 5.12
C SER A 350 -12.95 21.37 5.55
N VAL A 351 -12.52 20.27 4.98
CA VAL A 351 -11.16 19.73 5.15
C VAL A 351 -10.09 20.81 4.94
N SER A 352 -10.22 21.61 3.87
CA SER A 352 -9.27 22.69 3.59
C SER A 352 -9.22 23.73 4.69
N ARG A 353 -10.37 24.11 5.25
CA ARG A 353 -10.45 25.06 6.36
C ARG A 353 -9.74 24.53 7.61
N VAL A 354 -9.94 23.26 7.97
CA VAL A 354 -9.22 22.65 9.10
C VAL A 354 -7.70 22.70 8.88
N ILE A 355 -7.23 22.36 7.69
CA ILE A 355 -5.80 22.44 7.33
C ILE A 355 -5.27 23.88 7.45
N ASP A 356 -5.98 24.84 6.87
CA ASP A 356 -5.57 26.27 6.93
C ASP A 356 -5.53 26.79 8.36
N THR A 357 -6.50 26.38 9.19
CA THR A 357 -6.54 26.71 10.61
C THR A 357 -5.35 26.11 11.37
N VAL A 358 -5.03 24.86 11.14
CA VAL A 358 -3.85 24.21 11.74
C VAL A 358 -2.57 24.93 11.31
N LYS A 359 -2.40 25.20 10.02
CA LYS A 359 -1.24 25.94 9.49
C LYS A 359 -1.08 27.32 10.13
N ALA A 360 -2.16 28.04 10.31
CA ALA A 360 -2.14 29.37 10.95
C ALA A 360 -1.78 29.30 12.45
N ASN A 361 -2.10 28.22 13.15
CA ASN A 361 -1.92 28.07 14.61
C ASN A 361 -0.69 27.22 15.00
N ASN A 362 -0.07 26.49 14.06
CA ASN A 362 1.09 25.65 14.35
C ASN A 362 2.45 26.36 14.15
N GLY A 363 2.57 27.58 14.72
CA GLY A 363 3.82 28.37 14.62
C GLY A 363 5.04 27.70 15.28
N LYS A 364 4.81 26.80 16.24
CA LYS A 364 5.88 26.00 16.88
C LYS A 364 6.27 24.74 16.12
N GLN A 365 5.69 24.49 14.96
CA GLN A 365 5.93 23.31 14.11
C GLN A 365 5.79 21.97 14.89
N ILE A 366 4.74 21.87 15.69
CA ILE A 366 4.40 20.65 16.41
C ILE A 366 4.08 19.55 15.39
N SER A 367 4.67 18.38 15.57
CA SER A 367 4.40 17.23 14.71
C SER A 367 2.97 16.70 14.94
N ILE A 368 2.19 16.51 13.86
CA ILE A 368 0.84 15.97 13.94
C ILE A 368 0.83 14.61 13.27
N PHE A 369 0.56 13.57 14.07
CA PHE A 369 0.40 12.20 13.62
C PHE A 369 -1.07 11.88 13.56
N THR A 370 -1.54 11.34 12.44
CA THR A 370 -2.96 11.04 12.26
C THR A 370 -3.20 9.53 12.26
N PHE A 371 -4.26 9.12 12.94
CA PHE A 371 -4.75 7.74 12.98
C PHE A 371 -6.16 7.70 12.44
N GLY A 372 -6.33 7.04 11.30
CA GLY A 372 -7.65 6.75 10.73
C GLY A 372 -8.17 5.44 11.30
N ILE A 373 -9.33 5.46 11.96
CA ILE A 373 -9.95 4.30 12.61
C ILE A 373 -11.10 3.78 11.74
N GLY A 374 -11.12 2.46 11.49
CA GLY A 374 -12.17 1.80 10.73
C GLY A 374 -11.79 1.54 9.27
N SER A 375 -12.77 1.10 8.47
CA SER A 375 -12.53 0.59 7.12
C SER A 375 -12.28 1.68 6.06
N GLU A 376 -12.74 2.90 6.26
CA GLU A 376 -12.69 3.97 5.23
C GLU A 376 -12.57 5.39 5.82
N PRO A 377 -11.53 5.71 6.60
CA PRO A 377 -11.28 7.09 7.00
C PRO A 377 -10.88 7.92 5.76
N ASP A 378 -11.11 9.24 5.79
CA ASP A 378 -10.59 10.13 4.72
C ASP A 378 -9.07 10.15 4.71
N SER A 379 -8.50 9.20 4.02
CA SER A 379 -7.05 9.03 3.93
C SER A 379 -6.35 10.23 3.28
N GLY A 380 -7.02 10.98 2.41
CA GLY A 380 -6.49 12.19 1.78
C GLY A 380 -6.30 13.32 2.79
N PHE A 381 -7.32 13.57 3.60
CA PHE A 381 -7.26 14.55 4.68
C PHE A 381 -6.20 14.19 5.72
N LEU A 382 -6.23 12.95 6.22
CA LEU A 382 -5.28 12.49 7.24
C LEU A 382 -3.83 12.57 6.77
N LYS A 383 -3.56 12.16 5.52
CA LYS A 383 -2.25 12.30 4.89
C LYS A 383 -1.81 13.76 4.80
N ARG A 384 -2.70 14.64 4.32
CA ARG A 384 -2.39 16.07 4.18
C ARG A 384 -2.10 16.70 5.54
N LEU A 385 -2.99 16.49 6.53
CA LEU A 385 -2.84 17.02 7.87
C LEU A 385 -1.51 16.60 8.51
N SER A 386 -1.15 15.32 8.42
CA SER A 386 0.10 14.83 9.01
C SER A 386 1.35 15.26 8.24
N ILE A 387 1.39 15.11 6.91
CA ILE A 387 2.58 15.42 6.11
C ILE A 387 2.90 16.92 6.15
N GLU A 388 1.90 17.80 6.02
CA GLU A 388 2.11 19.26 6.10
C GLU A 388 2.53 19.73 7.52
N ASN A 389 2.36 18.86 8.55
CA ASN A 389 2.75 19.15 9.93
C ASN A 389 3.80 18.16 10.47
N ASN A 390 4.76 17.77 9.65
CA ASN A 390 5.94 16.99 10.05
C ASN A 390 5.65 15.64 10.72
N GLY A 391 4.48 15.05 10.49
CA GLY A 391 4.08 13.75 10.96
C GLY A 391 3.90 12.72 9.84
N PHE A 392 3.20 11.65 10.14
CA PHE A 392 2.80 10.63 9.17
C PHE A 392 1.42 10.06 9.52
N PRO A 393 0.67 9.58 8.53
CA PRO A 393 -0.62 8.95 8.75
C PRO A 393 -0.44 7.47 9.11
N THR A 394 -1.36 6.94 9.90
CA THR A 394 -1.50 5.51 10.18
C THR A 394 -2.98 5.13 10.06
N LEU A 395 -3.28 4.04 9.37
CA LEU A 395 -4.65 3.51 9.28
C LEU A 395 -4.75 2.29 10.20
N ILE A 396 -5.85 2.17 10.94
CA ILE A 396 -6.16 1.05 11.82
C ILE A 396 -7.37 0.33 11.26
N ALA A 397 -7.16 -0.82 10.64
CA ALA A 397 -8.25 -1.68 10.18
C ALA A 397 -8.90 -2.44 11.34
N ALA A 398 -10.10 -3.01 11.10
CA ALA A 398 -10.87 -3.68 12.14
C ALA A 398 -10.13 -4.90 12.75
N ASP A 399 -9.33 -5.59 11.95
CA ASP A 399 -8.64 -6.82 12.32
C ASP A 399 -7.17 -6.60 12.75
N ASP A 400 -6.72 -5.33 12.84
CA ASP A 400 -5.34 -4.99 13.17
C ASP A 400 -5.01 -5.21 14.65
N SER A 401 -3.77 -5.58 14.92
CA SER A 401 -3.23 -5.60 16.28
C SER A 401 -2.93 -4.18 16.77
N ILE A 402 -3.91 -3.54 17.39
CA ILE A 402 -3.79 -2.18 17.94
C ILE A 402 -2.55 -2.04 18.83
N SER A 403 -2.28 -3.04 19.68
CA SER A 403 -1.11 -3.00 20.58
C SER A 403 0.20 -2.93 19.82
N ALA A 404 0.37 -3.68 18.73
CA ALA A 404 1.58 -3.66 17.91
C ALA A 404 1.76 -2.33 17.17
N ILE A 405 0.68 -1.79 16.59
CA ILE A 405 0.69 -0.49 15.89
C ILE A 405 1.07 0.62 16.85
N MET A 406 0.41 0.70 18.02
CA MET A 406 0.68 1.73 19.03
C MET A 406 2.09 1.60 19.60
N SER A 407 2.57 0.37 19.82
CA SER A 407 3.94 0.12 20.29
C SER A 407 4.98 0.62 19.28
N SER A 408 4.83 0.26 18.02
CA SER A 408 5.70 0.72 16.94
C SER A 408 5.69 2.25 16.82
N PHE A 409 4.51 2.87 16.87
CA PHE A 409 4.37 4.32 16.82
C PHE A 409 5.05 5.01 18.02
N MET A 410 4.71 4.59 19.25
CA MET A 410 5.30 5.18 20.46
C MET A 410 6.81 4.99 20.54
N HIS A 411 7.31 3.87 20.03
CA HIS A 411 8.75 3.66 19.89
C HIS A 411 9.36 4.71 18.95
N LYS A 412 8.79 4.91 17.76
CA LYS A 412 9.29 5.89 16.78
C LYS A 412 9.37 7.31 17.36
N ILE A 413 8.32 7.78 18.04
CA ILE A 413 8.29 9.14 18.60
C ILE A 413 9.05 9.30 19.91
N SER A 414 9.50 8.19 20.54
CA SER A 414 10.26 8.23 21.80
C SER A 414 11.72 8.58 21.63
N TYR A 415 12.24 8.49 20.42
CA TYR A 415 13.65 8.74 20.15
C TYR A 415 13.87 10.09 19.44
N PRO A 416 15.10 10.61 19.48
CA PRO A 416 15.36 11.95 18.95
C PRO A 416 14.89 12.12 17.52
N LEU A 417 13.92 13.00 17.34
CA LEU A 417 13.50 13.48 16.05
C LEU A 417 14.55 14.46 15.52
N ILE A 418 15.04 14.24 14.32
CA ILE A 418 15.82 15.23 13.59
C ILE A 418 14.84 16.06 12.77
N LYS A 419 14.63 17.30 13.20
CA LYS A 419 13.75 18.27 12.54
C LYS A 419 14.51 19.06 11.50
N ASN A 420 13.76 19.71 10.58
CA ASN A 420 14.32 20.58 9.55
C ASN A 420 15.40 19.89 8.73
N SER A 421 15.14 18.63 8.39
CA SER A 421 16.07 17.79 7.63
C SER A 421 16.32 18.37 6.24
N SER A 422 17.58 18.44 5.85
CA SER A 422 18.00 18.89 4.52
C SER A 422 19.22 18.10 4.04
N LEU A 423 19.36 18.01 2.71
CA LEU A 423 20.50 17.38 2.05
C LEU A 423 21.22 18.39 1.18
N ASP A 424 22.54 18.47 1.36
CA ASP A 424 23.44 19.20 0.49
C ASP A 424 24.31 18.18 -0.25
N TYR A 425 24.28 18.23 -1.55
CA TYR A 425 24.93 17.27 -2.43
C TYR A 425 26.35 17.72 -2.88
N GLY A 426 26.88 18.83 -2.29
CA GLY A 426 28.19 19.35 -2.62
C GLY A 426 28.31 19.70 -4.12
N SER A 427 29.28 19.09 -4.81
CA SER A 427 29.51 19.33 -6.24
C SER A 427 28.55 18.57 -7.18
N LEU A 428 27.69 17.69 -6.64
CA LEU A 428 26.78 16.90 -7.46
C LEU A 428 25.52 17.71 -7.85
N THR A 429 25.21 17.78 -9.12
CA THR A 429 23.96 18.37 -9.60
C THR A 429 22.86 17.33 -9.58
N THR A 430 21.89 17.49 -8.69
CA THR A 430 20.74 16.56 -8.55
C THR A 430 19.46 17.16 -9.13
N SER A 431 18.53 16.29 -9.47
CA SER A 431 17.18 16.66 -9.92
C SER A 431 16.16 15.61 -9.50
N GLU A 432 14.88 16.01 -9.46
CA GLU A 432 13.76 15.12 -9.15
C GLU A 432 13.97 14.30 -7.87
N VAL A 433 14.46 14.96 -6.82
CA VAL A 433 14.71 14.37 -5.50
C VAL A 433 13.39 14.09 -4.78
N LEU A 434 13.24 12.90 -4.25
CA LEU A 434 12.07 12.43 -3.52
C LEU A 434 12.47 11.72 -2.23
N PRO A 435 11.72 11.92 -1.14
CA PRO A 435 10.60 12.84 -0.96
C PRO A 435 11.03 14.30 -1.01
N ASN A 436 10.11 15.17 -1.39
CA ASN A 436 10.34 16.62 -1.38
C ASN A 436 9.11 17.34 -0.77
N PRO A 437 9.27 18.05 0.35
CA PRO A 437 10.53 18.28 1.09
C PRO A 437 11.08 17.00 1.75
N ILE A 438 12.36 17.03 2.15
CA ILE A 438 12.98 15.95 2.94
C ILE A 438 12.28 15.90 4.29
N PRO A 439 11.67 14.74 4.68
CA PRO A 439 10.93 14.64 5.93
C PRO A 439 11.88 14.62 7.14
N ASN A 440 11.31 14.85 8.30
CA ASN A 440 12.01 14.66 9.56
C ASN A 440 12.44 13.20 9.73
N LEU A 441 13.61 12.98 10.34
CA LEU A 441 14.13 11.65 10.57
C LEU A 441 13.89 11.24 12.03
N TYR A 442 13.19 10.11 12.20
CA TYR A 442 12.92 9.50 13.49
C TYR A 442 13.96 8.41 13.79
N ALA A 443 14.38 8.26 15.05
CA ALA A 443 15.25 7.16 15.43
C ALA A 443 14.55 5.81 15.21
N GLY A 444 15.34 4.80 14.89
CA GLY A 444 14.80 3.49 14.50
C GLY A 444 14.17 3.44 13.12
N THR A 445 14.13 4.58 12.37
CA THR A 445 13.68 4.61 10.99
C THR A 445 14.84 4.91 10.05
N GLN A 446 14.70 4.51 8.79
CA GLN A 446 15.64 4.84 7.73
C GLN A 446 14.99 5.81 6.76
N LEU A 447 15.64 6.94 6.53
CA LEU A 447 15.18 7.86 5.48
C LEU A 447 15.75 7.41 4.14
N THR A 448 14.86 7.08 3.23
CA THR A 448 15.20 6.75 1.85
C THR A 448 14.96 7.96 0.95
N VAL A 449 15.99 8.39 0.24
CA VAL A 449 15.93 9.50 -0.72
C VAL A 449 16.30 8.98 -2.11
N LEU A 450 15.45 9.23 -3.07
CA LEU A 450 15.63 8.84 -4.46
C LEU A 450 15.77 10.07 -5.33
N GLY A 451 16.59 9.99 -6.37
CA GLY A 451 16.76 11.13 -7.26
C GLY A 451 17.58 10.78 -8.48
N ARG A 452 17.89 11.82 -9.24
CA ARG A 452 18.72 11.75 -10.47
C ARG A 452 19.90 12.69 -10.34
N TYR A 453 21.01 12.38 -11.01
CA TYR A 453 22.20 13.23 -11.02
C TYR A 453 22.76 13.40 -12.44
N LYS A 454 23.51 14.50 -12.69
CA LYS A 454 24.04 14.81 -14.02
C LYS A 454 25.53 14.56 -14.15
N ASN A 455 26.31 14.90 -13.13
CA ASN A 455 27.76 14.81 -13.14
C ASN A 455 28.22 13.67 -12.21
N ALA A 456 29.18 12.91 -12.67
CA ALA A 456 29.82 11.85 -11.86
C ALA A 456 30.88 12.46 -10.93
N GLY A 457 31.18 11.75 -9.84
CA GLY A 457 32.20 12.13 -8.88
C GLY A 457 32.06 11.44 -7.53
N GLU A 458 32.83 11.90 -6.59
CA GLU A 458 32.78 11.48 -5.19
C GLU A 458 32.49 12.70 -4.29
N PRO A 459 31.30 13.31 -4.38
CA PRO A 459 30.97 14.47 -3.56
C PRO A 459 30.87 14.13 -2.08
N VAL A 460 31.10 15.11 -1.23
CA VAL A 460 30.75 15.04 0.17
C VAL A 460 29.26 15.37 0.31
N ILE A 461 28.47 14.36 0.63
CA ILE A 461 27.05 14.51 0.93
C ILE A 461 26.90 14.95 2.37
N THR A 462 26.17 16.04 2.60
CA THR A 462 25.92 16.59 3.92
C THR A 462 24.43 16.50 4.27
N PHE A 463 24.09 15.71 5.28
CA PHE A 463 22.76 15.73 5.89
C PHE A 463 22.78 16.68 7.09
N LYS A 464 21.84 17.62 7.10
CA LYS A 464 21.69 18.62 8.17
C LYS A 464 20.31 18.49 8.81
N GLY A 465 20.25 18.82 10.10
CA GLY A 465 18.99 18.89 10.84
C GLY A 465 19.21 19.38 12.27
N VAL A 466 18.15 19.44 13.04
CA VAL A 466 18.19 19.90 14.45
C VAL A 466 17.65 18.80 15.34
N ARG A 467 18.38 18.45 16.38
CA ARG A 467 18.01 17.49 17.41
C ARG A 467 17.89 18.20 18.77
N GLY A 468 16.68 18.47 19.22
CA GLY A 468 16.47 19.34 20.38
C GLY A 468 16.98 20.74 20.09
N LYS A 469 18.03 21.18 20.81
CA LYS A 469 18.72 22.47 20.57
C LYS A 469 20.01 22.36 19.76
N ASP A 470 20.46 21.13 19.49
CA ASP A 470 21.73 20.86 18.85
C ASP A 470 21.59 20.76 17.33
N SER A 471 22.44 21.47 16.60
CA SER A 471 22.58 21.25 15.16
C SER A 471 23.29 19.93 14.90
N LEU A 472 22.68 19.08 14.08
CA LEU A 472 23.27 17.87 13.57
C LEU A 472 23.78 18.09 12.14
N MET A 473 25.03 17.71 11.91
CA MET A 473 25.62 17.68 10.58
C MET A 473 26.38 16.37 10.38
N LEU A 474 25.95 15.61 9.38
CA LEU A 474 26.58 14.37 8.97
C LEU A 474 27.16 14.54 7.59
N GLN A 475 28.44 14.19 7.44
CA GLN A 475 29.13 14.30 6.17
C GLN A 475 29.74 12.97 5.79
N GLN A 476 29.54 12.56 4.53
CA GLN A 476 30.15 11.36 4.00
C GLN A 476 30.44 11.52 2.52
N THR A 477 31.62 11.14 2.10
CA THR A 477 31.97 11.01 0.68
C THR A 477 31.30 9.79 0.10
N LEU A 478 30.51 9.96 -0.95
CA LEU A 478 29.79 8.86 -1.61
C LEU A 478 30.11 8.86 -3.12
N ALA A 479 30.24 7.66 -3.68
CA ALA A 479 30.53 7.50 -5.10
C ALA A 479 29.25 7.63 -5.96
N PHE A 480 29.33 8.49 -6.98
CA PHE A 480 28.31 8.66 -8.02
C PHE A 480 28.97 8.46 -9.40
N PRO A 481 29.11 7.20 -9.85
CA PRO A 481 29.87 6.89 -11.06
C PRO A 481 29.15 7.34 -12.34
N ALA A 482 29.92 7.63 -13.38
CA ALA A 482 29.40 7.99 -14.71
C ALA A 482 28.72 6.81 -15.43
N GLY A 483 29.05 5.56 -15.04
CA GLY A 483 28.49 4.36 -15.63
C GLY A 483 28.47 3.19 -14.64
N THR A 484 27.28 2.69 -14.32
CA THR A 484 27.10 1.46 -13.57
C THR A 484 25.76 0.82 -13.95
N ALA A 485 25.79 -0.47 -14.27
CA ALA A 485 24.60 -1.26 -14.55
C ALA A 485 24.24 -2.20 -13.40
N SER A 486 24.89 -2.04 -12.24
CA SER A 486 24.82 -3.01 -11.14
C SER A 486 23.46 -3.08 -10.44
N HIS A 487 22.63 -2.04 -10.58
CA HIS A 487 21.37 -1.94 -9.81
C HIS A 487 20.20 -1.54 -10.74
N PRO A 488 19.76 -2.40 -11.67
CA PRO A 488 18.76 -2.07 -12.71
C PRO A 488 17.36 -1.77 -12.15
N PHE A 489 17.14 -2.02 -10.88
CA PHE A 489 15.90 -1.73 -10.16
C PHE A 489 15.77 -0.26 -9.69
N VAL A 490 16.89 0.48 -9.52
CA VAL A 490 16.90 1.84 -8.99
C VAL A 490 16.02 2.81 -9.80
N PRO A 491 16.03 2.80 -11.15
CA PRO A 491 15.13 3.61 -11.95
C PRO A 491 13.64 3.35 -11.66
N ARG A 492 13.27 2.07 -11.48
CA ARG A 492 11.87 1.70 -11.17
C ARG A 492 11.47 2.14 -9.78
N MET A 493 12.37 2.01 -8.79
CA MET A 493 12.13 2.53 -7.45
C MET A 493 11.88 4.04 -7.46
N TRP A 494 12.73 4.80 -8.17
CA TRP A 494 12.53 6.23 -8.33
C TRP A 494 11.18 6.54 -9.01
N ALA A 495 10.84 5.83 -10.08
CA ALA A 495 9.60 6.03 -10.80
C ALA A 495 8.37 5.68 -9.95
N SER A 496 8.43 4.62 -9.15
CA SER A 496 7.38 4.28 -8.20
C SER A 496 7.20 5.36 -7.14
N ALA A 497 8.28 5.81 -6.52
CA ALA A 497 8.22 6.90 -5.54
C ALA A 497 7.64 8.19 -6.16
N LYS A 498 7.94 8.45 -7.45
CA LYS A 498 7.36 9.58 -8.18
C LYS A 498 5.86 9.38 -8.46
N ILE A 499 5.46 8.17 -8.84
CA ILE A 499 4.06 7.81 -9.02
C ILE A 499 3.31 7.96 -7.70
N ASP A 500 3.83 7.43 -6.60
CA ASP A 500 3.22 7.52 -5.27
C ASP A 500 3.10 8.97 -4.82
N TRP A 501 4.12 9.78 -5.06
CA TRP A 501 4.07 11.21 -4.78
C TRP A 501 2.94 11.89 -5.58
N ILE A 502 2.80 11.60 -6.89
CA ILE A 502 1.73 12.13 -7.74
C ILE A 502 0.35 11.65 -7.26
N LEU A 503 0.20 10.36 -6.93
CA LEU A 503 -1.05 9.81 -6.42
C LEU A 503 -1.43 10.42 -5.05
N ASN A 504 -0.46 10.71 -4.20
CA ASN A 504 -0.68 11.44 -2.95
C ASN A 504 -1.13 12.88 -3.22
N GLN A 505 -0.53 13.58 -4.20
CA GLN A 505 -1.01 14.92 -4.61
C GLN A 505 -2.46 14.86 -5.10
N LYS A 506 -2.80 13.86 -5.93
CA LYS A 506 -4.19 13.61 -6.34
C LYS A 506 -5.13 13.38 -5.15
N SER A 507 -4.72 12.57 -4.18
CA SER A 507 -5.52 12.28 -2.98
C SER A 507 -5.74 13.53 -2.11
N MET A 508 -4.73 14.39 -1.99
CA MET A 508 -4.77 15.61 -1.16
C MET A 508 -5.49 16.80 -1.83
N TYR A 509 -5.38 16.93 -3.16
CA TYR A 509 -5.81 18.15 -3.88
C TYR A 509 -6.84 17.88 -4.98
N GLY A 510 -7.25 16.62 -5.16
CA GLY A 510 -8.21 16.21 -6.18
C GLY A 510 -7.58 15.75 -7.49
N GLU A 511 -8.42 15.20 -8.36
CA GLU A 511 -7.99 14.63 -9.64
C GLU A 511 -7.77 15.69 -10.70
N LEU A 512 -6.53 15.90 -11.09
CA LEU A 512 -6.14 16.72 -12.24
C LEU A 512 -5.70 15.78 -13.38
N LYS A 513 -6.19 16.03 -14.57
CA LYS A 513 -5.88 15.24 -15.78
C LYS A 513 -4.37 15.12 -16.01
N GLU A 514 -3.63 16.20 -15.80
CA GLU A 514 -2.17 16.27 -15.97
C GLU A 514 -1.45 15.28 -15.03
N LEU A 515 -1.94 15.12 -13.80
CA LEU A 515 -1.37 14.17 -12.82
C LEU A 515 -1.62 12.73 -13.28
N VAL A 516 -2.84 12.43 -13.74
CA VAL A 516 -3.19 11.11 -14.28
C VAL A 516 -2.34 10.77 -15.50
N ASP A 517 -2.18 11.71 -16.43
CA ASP A 517 -1.37 11.52 -17.63
C ASP A 517 0.12 11.33 -17.29
N GLN A 518 0.63 11.98 -16.23
CA GLN A 518 1.99 11.73 -15.72
C GLN A 518 2.14 10.31 -15.17
N VAL A 519 1.18 9.83 -14.36
CA VAL A 519 1.20 8.45 -13.84
C VAL A 519 1.19 7.44 -14.99
N LYS A 520 0.32 7.64 -15.99
CA LYS A 520 0.27 6.77 -17.19
C LYS A 520 1.60 6.74 -17.96
N ARG A 521 2.24 7.90 -18.15
CA ARG A 521 3.55 8.00 -18.82
C ARG A 521 4.64 7.26 -18.05
N LEU A 522 4.72 7.50 -16.74
CA LEU A 522 5.70 6.83 -15.87
C LEU A 522 5.44 5.32 -15.82
N GLY A 523 4.20 4.89 -15.62
CA GLY A 523 3.83 3.47 -15.62
C GLY A 523 4.27 2.75 -16.90
N LYS A 524 3.99 3.33 -18.07
CA LYS A 524 4.41 2.78 -19.37
C LYS A 524 5.94 2.80 -19.55
N LYS A 525 6.59 3.91 -19.20
CA LYS A 525 8.05 4.07 -19.38
C LYS A 525 8.86 3.11 -18.53
N TYR A 526 8.47 2.89 -17.28
CA TYR A 526 9.22 2.06 -16.33
C TYR A 526 8.60 0.68 -16.11
N SER A 527 7.59 0.31 -16.90
CA SER A 527 6.85 -0.96 -16.80
C SER A 527 6.30 -1.20 -15.40
N ILE A 528 5.61 -0.19 -14.86
CA ILE A 528 4.98 -0.23 -13.53
C ILE A 528 3.46 -0.30 -13.69
N ILE A 529 2.84 -1.24 -12.96
CA ILE A 529 1.38 -1.34 -12.86
C ILE A 529 0.90 -0.29 -11.85
N THR A 530 -0.13 0.46 -12.25
CA THR A 530 -0.71 1.54 -11.46
C THR A 530 -2.24 1.46 -11.54
N PRO A 531 -3.00 2.30 -10.84
CA PRO A 531 -4.45 2.38 -11.06
C PRO A 531 -4.87 2.65 -12.51
N TYR A 532 -3.95 3.16 -13.36
CA TYR A 532 -4.21 3.55 -14.75
C TYR A 532 -3.47 2.73 -15.79
N THR A 533 -2.60 1.80 -15.36
CA THR A 533 -1.80 0.95 -16.26
C THR A 533 -1.85 -0.50 -15.81
N SER A 534 -1.93 -1.42 -16.78
CA SER A 534 -2.00 -2.87 -16.58
C SER A 534 -0.97 -3.57 -17.45
N MET A 535 -0.56 -4.76 -17.07
CA MET A 535 0.40 -5.56 -17.82
C MET A 535 -0.33 -6.67 -18.59
N LEU A 536 -0.14 -6.71 -19.90
CA LEU A 536 -0.78 -7.66 -20.80
C LEU A 536 0.27 -8.53 -21.50
N VAL A 537 0.12 -9.84 -21.40
CA VAL A 537 0.87 -10.84 -22.18
C VAL A 537 0.01 -11.26 -23.36
N LEU A 538 0.60 -11.26 -24.55
CA LEU A 538 -0.02 -11.75 -25.78
C LEU A 538 0.95 -12.70 -26.50
N GLU A 539 0.41 -13.71 -27.16
CA GLU A 539 1.21 -14.58 -28.01
C GLU A 539 1.86 -13.76 -29.14
N PRO A 540 3.16 -13.94 -29.43
CA PRO A 540 3.88 -13.14 -30.43
C PRO A 540 3.33 -13.23 -31.86
N THR A 541 2.57 -14.27 -32.16
CA THR A 541 1.95 -14.52 -33.47
C THR A 541 0.57 -13.89 -33.62
N ALA A 542 0.01 -13.30 -32.56
CA ALA A 542 -1.25 -12.58 -32.63
C ALA A 542 -1.04 -11.23 -33.34
N THR A 543 -0.91 -11.25 -34.66
CA THR A 543 -0.99 -10.04 -35.49
C THR A 543 -2.40 -9.48 -35.36
N MET A 544 -2.52 -8.36 -34.69
CA MET A 544 -3.77 -7.60 -34.63
C MET A 544 -4.10 -7.08 -36.03
N PRO A 545 -5.25 -7.43 -36.63
CA PRO A 545 -5.71 -6.66 -37.76
C PRO A 545 -6.10 -5.27 -37.26
N ILE A 546 -5.38 -4.25 -37.72
CA ILE A 546 -5.86 -2.86 -37.63
C ILE A 546 -6.93 -2.74 -38.72
N GLU A 547 -8.15 -3.08 -38.42
CA GLU A 547 -9.31 -2.69 -39.22
C GLU A 547 -10.35 -2.05 -38.32
N ASP A 548 -10.44 -0.73 -38.46
CA ASP A 548 -11.64 0.01 -38.14
C ASP A 548 -12.82 -0.54 -38.98
N LYS A 549 -13.49 -1.53 -38.43
CA LYS A 549 -14.83 -1.89 -38.88
C LYS A 549 -15.74 -1.99 -37.68
N THR A 550 -16.59 -1.01 -37.53
CA THR A 550 -17.83 -1.03 -36.77
C THR A 550 -18.66 -2.27 -37.12
N ILE A 551 -18.33 -3.41 -36.50
CA ILE A 551 -19.24 -4.55 -36.43
C ILE A 551 -19.86 -4.50 -35.04
N SER A 552 -21.12 -4.08 -35.02
CA SER A 552 -21.96 -4.10 -33.82
C SER A 552 -22.32 -5.54 -33.44
N LEU A 553 -21.34 -6.30 -32.94
CA LEU A 553 -21.59 -7.51 -32.16
C LEU A 553 -21.69 -7.07 -30.70
N LYS A 554 -22.88 -7.17 -30.14
CA LYS A 554 -23.15 -6.85 -28.74
C LYS A 554 -22.43 -7.88 -27.86
N LEU A 555 -21.23 -7.52 -27.40
CA LEU A 555 -20.42 -8.31 -26.48
C LEU A 555 -21.09 -8.40 -25.11
N PRO A 556 -20.90 -9.49 -24.35
CA PRO A 556 -21.32 -9.54 -22.97
C PRO A 556 -20.63 -8.43 -22.19
N GLN A 557 -21.40 -7.57 -21.57
CA GLN A 557 -20.92 -6.43 -20.77
C GLN A 557 -21.52 -6.51 -19.38
N LEU A 558 -20.76 -6.08 -18.38
CA LEU A 558 -21.22 -5.92 -17.01
C LEU A 558 -20.67 -4.60 -16.50
N LEU A 559 -21.53 -3.64 -16.25
CA LEU A 559 -21.18 -2.27 -15.83
C LEU A 559 -22.12 -1.83 -14.71
N ASN A 560 -21.66 -0.95 -13.82
CA ASN A 560 -22.53 -0.31 -12.84
C ASN A 560 -22.30 1.21 -12.79
N SER A 561 -23.37 1.92 -12.43
CA SER A 561 -23.32 3.36 -12.20
C SER A 561 -24.42 3.74 -11.21
N PRO A 562 -24.09 4.57 -10.18
CA PRO A 562 -22.76 5.09 -9.83
C PRO A 562 -21.83 4.01 -9.23
N ASN A 563 -20.52 4.22 -9.37
CA ASN A 563 -19.46 3.49 -8.67
C ASN A 563 -18.31 4.49 -8.41
N PRO A 564 -18.05 4.89 -7.20
CA PRO A 564 -18.53 4.35 -5.90
C PRO A 564 -20.03 4.53 -5.63
N ILE A 565 -20.56 3.66 -4.73
CA ILE A 565 -21.99 3.53 -4.45
C ILE A 565 -22.28 4.10 -3.07
N SER A 566 -23.15 5.12 -2.97
CA SER A 566 -23.58 5.69 -1.68
C SER A 566 -24.86 5.05 -1.12
N SER A 567 -25.84 4.76 -1.98
CA SER A 567 -27.15 4.22 -1.54
C SER A 567 -27.68 3.13 -2.45
N PHE A 568 -27.39 3.20 -3.74
CA PHE A 568 -27.72 2.19 -4.72
C PHE A 568 -26.85 2.34 -5.96
N THR A 569 -26.79 1.28 -6.77
CA THR A 569 -26.21 1.31 -8.12
C THR A 569 -27.11 0.56 -9.11
N THR A 570 -27.10 0.98 -10.35
CA THR A 570 -27.74 0.25 -11.43
C THR A 570 -26.69 -0.55 -12.18
N ILE A 571 -26.81 -1.86 -12.15
CA ILE A 571 -25.97 -2.80 -12.87
C ILE A 571 -26.60 -3.07 -14.22
N ARG A 572 -25.87 -2.76 -15.30
CA ARG A 572 -26.25 -3.04 -16.69
C ARG A 572 -25.43 -4.23 -17.17
N TYR A 573 -26.09 -5.19 -17.79
CA TYR A 573 -25.41 -6.36 -18.33
C TYR A 573 -26.02 -6.78 -19.67
N CYS A 574 -25.15 -7.30 -20.54
CA CYS A 574 -25.52 -7.85 -21.82
C CYS A 574 -25.28 -9.36 -21.82
N VAL A 575 -26.27 -10.12 -22.15
CA VAL A 575 -26.20 -11.57 -22.31
C VAL A 575 -26.19 -11.88 -23.80
N PRO A 576 -25.21 -12.64 -24.33
CA PRO A 576 -25.17 -13.01 -25.74
C PRO A 576 -26.45 -13.75 -26.17
N HIS A 577 -26.92 -13.46 -27.35
CA HIS A 577 -28.03 -14.20 -27.95
C HIS A 577 -27.59 -15.63 -28.29
N MET A 578 -28.34 -16.61 -27.79
CA MET A 578 -28.19 -18.03 -28.08
C MET A 578 -29.45 -18.57 -28.77
N ASN A 579 -29.29 -19.65 -29.53
CA ASN A 579 -30.41 -20.30 -30.19
C ASN A 579 -31.34 -21.08 -29.21
N ALA A 580 -30.90 -21.26 -27.99
CA ALA A 580 -31.68 -21.87 -26.90
C ALA A 580 -31.66 -20.96 -25.66
N PRO A 581 -32.74 -20.99 -24.83
CA PRO A 581 -32.75 -20.25 -23.58
C PRO A 581 -31.61 -20.68 -22.64
N GLN A 582 -30.92 -19.69 -22.08
CA GLN A 582 -29.84 -19.90 -21.13
C GLN A 582 -30.20 -19.37 -19.76
N LYS A 583 -29.78 -20.07 -18.73
CA LYS A 583 -29.91 -19.62 -17.35
C LYS A 583 -28.89 -18.52 -17.09
N VAL A 584 -29.34 -17.41 -16.49
CA VAL A 584 -28.50 -16.25 -16.14
C VAL A 584 -28.58 -16.03 -14.64
N THR A 585 -27.43 -15.91 -13.98
CA THR A 585 -27.34 -15.51 -12.58
C THR A 585 -26.46 -14.28 -12.45
N LEU A 586 -26.92 -13.27 -11.67
CA LEU A 586 -26.13 -12.13 -11.27
C LEU A 586 -26.11 -12.07 -9.74
N ARG A 587 -24.93 -12.25 -9.15
CA ARG A 587 -24.75 -12.38 -7.72
C ARG A 587 -23.68 -11.42 -7.21
N ILE A 588 -23.88 -10.90 -5.99
CA ILE A 588 -22.94 -10.01 -5.33
C ILE A 588 -22.20 -10.81 -4.26
N PHE A 589 -20.89 -10.65 -4.22
CA PHE A 589 -19.98 -11.26 -3.24
C PHE A 589 -19.17 -10.19 -2.51
N ASN A 590 -18.77 -10.46 -1.28
CA ASN A 590 -17.80 -9.64 -0.56
C ASN A 590 -16.36 -10.05 -0.90
N THR A 591 -15.37 -9.36 -0.33
CA THR A 591 -13.93 -9.64 -0.53
C THR A 591 -13.49 -11.02 -0.03
N ARG A 592 -14.27 -11.66 0.85
CA ARG A 592 -14.03 -13.04 1.35
C ARG A 592 -14.68 -14.10 0.46
N GLY A 593 -15.27 -13.73 -0.68
CA GLY A 593 -15.97 -14.66 -1.55
C GLY A 593 -17.34 -15.14 -1.04
N CYS A 594 -17.84 -14.57 0.07
CA CYS A 594 -19.16 -14.94 0.59
C CYS A 594 -20.26 -14.27 -0.23
N LEU A 595 -21.29 -15.04 -0.59
CA LEU A 595 -22.48 -14.52 -1.28
C LEU A 595 -23.22 -13.50 -0.40
N VAL A 596 -23.35 -12.27 -0.90
CA VAL A 596 -24.06 -11.18 -0.25
C VAL A 596 -25.51 -11.10 -0.72
N ARG A 597 -25.72 -11.10 -2.05
CA ARG A 597 -27.05 -11.01 -2.66
C ARG A 597 -27.11 -11.67 -4.03
N THR A 598 -28.22 -12.34 -4.31
CA THR A 598 -28.59 -12.74 -5.67
C THR A 598 -29.54 -11.69 -6.24
N LEU A 599 -29.13 -11.02 -7.31
CA LEU A 599 -29.91 -9.98 -7.97
C LEU A 599 -30.73 -10.53 -9.12
N VAL A 600 -30.19 -11.51 -9.85
CA VAL A 600 -30.85 -12.15 -10.99
C VAL A 600 -30.63 -13.65 -10.92
N ASN A 601 -31.68 -14.43 -11.19
CA ASN A 601 -31.64 -15.87 -11.38
C ASN A 601 -32.79 -16.22 -12.32
N ASP A 602 -32.55 -16.07 -13.62
CA ASP A 602 -33.59 -16.10 -14.66
C ASP A 602 -33.14 -16.87 -15.91
N ILE A 603 -34.05 -17.07 -16.87
CA ILE A 603 -33.79 -17.74 -18.14
C ILE A 603 -34.08 -16.77 -19.27
N THR A 604 -33.14 -16.61 -20.23
CA THR A 604 -33.29 -15.70 -21.37
C THR A 604 -32.61 -16.26 -22.61
N LEU A 605 -33.07 -15.81 -23.78
CA LEU A 605 -32.38 -16.03 -25.06
C LEU A 605 -31.18 -15.11 -25.29
N GLY A 606 -31.06 -14.07 -24.48
CA GLY A 606 -30.04 -13.03 -24.57
C GLY A 606 -30.65 -11.64 -24.64
N GLY A 607 -29.81 -10.61 -24.55
CA GLY A 607 -30.25 -9.22 -24.61
C GLY A 607 -29.52 -8.31 -23.64
N ASN A 608 -29.96 -7.05 -23.57
CA ASN A 608 -29.46 -6.04 -22.64
C ASN A 608 -30.43 -5.91 -21.48
N PHE A 609 -29.92 -5.99 -20.28
CA PHE A 609 -30.70 -5.96 -19.04
C PHE A 609 -30.11 -4.94 -18.08
N MET A 610 -30.94 -4.52 -17.12
CA MET A 610 -30.51 -3.71 -16.00
C MET A 610 -31.19 -4.15 -14.71
N VAL A 611 -30.47 -4.11 -13.60
CA VAL A 611 -30.99 -4.40 -12.27
C VAL A 611 -30.40 -3.42 -11.27
N ARG A 612 -31.20 -3.01 -10.30
CA ARG A 612 -30.76 -2.12 -9.23
C ARG A 612 -30.33 -2.92 -8.00
N TRP A 613 -29.17 -2.58 -7.45
CA TRP A 613 -28.73 -3.05 -6.14
C TRP A 613 -28.80 -1.90 -5.12
N ASP A 614 -29.56 -2.10 -4.06
CA ASP A 614 -29.84 -1.16 -2.98
C ASP A 614 -28.87 -1.30 -1.79
N VAL A 615 -27.67 -1.82 -2.03
CA VAL A 615 -26.61 -2.11 -1.06
C VAL A 615 -27.08 -2.94 0.13
N LYS A 616 -28.05 -3.84 -0.08
CA LYS A 616 -28.55 -4.78 0.94
C LYS A 616 -28.17 -6.21 0.60
N ASN A 617 -28.01 -7.03 1.63
CA ASN A 617 -27.83 -8.48 1.49
C ASN A 617 -29.18 -9.20 1.22
N ASN A 618 -29.15 -10.54 1.11
CA ASN A 618 -30.33 -11.35 0.89
C ASN A 618 -31.38 -11.25 2.03
N PHE A 619 -30.99 -10.82 3.21
CA PHE A 619 -31.86 -10.64 4.37
C PHE A 619 -32.43 -9.22 4.50
N GLY A 620 -32.16 -8.34 3.52
CA GLY A 620 -32.61 -6.96 3.52
C GLY A 620 -31.80 -6.02 4.42
N THR A 621 -30.74 -6.50 5.05
CA THR A 621 -29.82 -5.70 5.87
C THR A 621 -28.82 -4.99 4.96
N LEU A 622 -28.55 -3.72 5.27
CA LEU A 622 -27.56 -2.93 4.57
C LEU A 622 -26.16 -3.55 4.76
N VAL A 623 -25.38 -3.62 3.67
CA VAL A 623 -24.02 -4.15 3.74
C VAL A 623 -23.04 -3.07 4.22
N PRO A 624 -21.93 -3.41 4.90
CA PRO A 624 -20.89 -2.48 5.28
C PRO A 624 -20.28 -1.74 4.08
N ALA A 625 -19.65 -0.58 4.32
CA ALA A 625 -18.79 0.04 3.33
C ALA A 625 -17.64 -0.93 2.97
N GLY A 626 -17.20 -0.90 1.72
CA GLY A 626 -16.14 -1.79 1.25
C GLY A 626 -16.26 -2.18 -0.21
N MET A 627 -15.36 -3.10 -0.63
CA MET A 627 -15.38 -3.66 -1.99
C MET A 627 -16.31 -4.87 -2.07
N TYR A 628 -17.07 -4.89 -3.16
CA TYR A 628 -17.98 -5.97 -3.54
C TYR A 628 -17.76 -6.35 -4.99
N PHE A 629 -18.13 -7.58 -5.35
CA PHE A 629 -17.99 -8.10 -6.69
C PHE A 629 -19.34 -8.57 -7.21
N ALA A 630 -19.78 -8.00 -8.32
CA ALA A 630 -20.90 -8.53 -9.07
C ALA A 630 -20.39 -9.58 -10.05
N ILE A 631 -20.94 -10.79 -10.01
CA ILE A 631 -20.59 -11.88 -10.90
C ILE A 631 -21.83 -12.24 -11.71
N LEU A 632 -21.72 -12.09 -13.03
CA LEU A 632 -22.70 -12.54 -14.01
C LEU A 632 -22.25 -13.89 -14.57
N GLU A 633 -23.10 -14.89 -14.49
CA GLU A 633 -22.85 -16.23 -15.05
C GLU A 633 -24.03 -16.66 -15.89
N THR A 634 -23.75 -17.32 -17.01
CA THR A 634 -24.77 -17.93 -17.86
C THR A 634 -24.48 -19.41 -18.11
N SER A 635 -25.52 -20.22 -18.32
CA SER A 635 -25.32 -21.62 -18.72
C SER A 635 -24.70 -21.77 -20.12
N GLY A 636 -24.67 -20.70 -20.91
CA GLY A 636 -23.96 -20.59 -22.19
C GLY A 636 -22.46 -20.31 -22.08
N GLY A 637 -21.89 -20.35 -20.85
CA GLY A 637 -20.45 -20.23 -20.60
C GLY A 637 -19.97 -18.79 -20.38
N THR A 638 -20.84 -17.77 -20.41
CA THR A 638 -20.43 -16.39 -20.09
C THR A 638 -20.26 -16.23 -18.58
N ARG A 639 -19.08 -15.75 -18.16
CA ARG A 639 -18.83 -15.32 -16.78
C ARG A 639 -18.12 -13.98 -16.79
N LEU A 640 -18.75 -12.97 -16.19
CA LEU A 640 -18.19 -11.62 -16.05
C LEU A 640 -18.17 -11.24 -14.57
N MET A 641 -17.13 -10.53 -14.17
CA MET A 641 -16.99 -9.98 -12.84
C MET A 641 -16.74 -8.48 -12.89
N LEU A 642 -17.40 -7.75 -12.01
CA LEU A 642 -17.32 -6.31 -11.88
C LEU A 642 -17.05 -5.95 -10.41
N SER A 643 -16.03 -5.16 -10.17
CA SER A 643 -15.74 -4.63 -8.83
C SER A 643 -16.57 -3.37 -8.56
N MET A 644 -17.12 -3.28 -7.36
CA MET A 644 -17.99 -2.19 -6.94
C MET A 644 -17.55 -1.70 -5.55
N LYS A 645 -17.42 -0.38 -5.40
CA LYS A 645 -17.08 0.23 -4.12
C LYS A 645 -18.33 0.82 -3.48
N VAL A 646 -18.72 0.32 -2.31
CA VAL A 646 -19.81 0.88 -1.49
C VAL A 646 -19.21 1.89 -0.53
N LEU A 647 -19.72 3.12 -0.58
CA LEU A 647 -19.41 4.21 0.35
C LEU A 647 -20.54 4.33 1.38
N ARG A 648 -20.20 4.65 2.58
CA ARG A 648 -21.15 5.06 3.60
C ARG A 648 -20.53 6.08 4.52
#